data_c1f617181d44d6ffbdd518f44139e9da
#
_entry.id   c1f617181d44d6ffbdd518f44139e9da
#
_cell.length_a   1.000
_cell.length_b   1.000
_cell.length_c   1.000
_cell.angle_alpha   90.00
_cell.angle_beta   90.00
_cell.angle_gamma   90.00
#
_symmetry.space_group_name_H-M   'P 1'
#
loop_
_entity.id
_entity.type
_entity.pdbx_description
1 polymer ?
#
loop_
_entity_poly.entity_id
_entity_poly.type
_entity_poly.pdbx_seq_one_letter_code
_entity_poly.pdbx_strand_id
1 'polypeptide(L)'
;MQQSAYRVLVATSTDKLREGIADVWDSGVVGESAELKFGPTGRPAVRTRASAELRFGPTVRTRKQATASAVEPFVVYAGPALQSRTRYYWSVRVSTADGAVSAWSPPAWFETALLQPHEWKARWIAGPERRLTRVTPAEGAADDRRIRAAGEFCRPPGWPATGFFPRTVPNPEGECRELRPAPLLRTAFAIDKPVVSARIYASGLGYHDLSINGAHVSANVLDPGFTDYSRTALYVTHDVSALLRDGENVVAAELGAGQYDSSTRTWDWGWDIAEWRATPRLLVQLHIRHADGTEQVVVSDDKWKVSLDGPRRYDSYYLGETYDARREMPGWNTPGFDASRWAAARPVDAPAGQLRAQEHEPIRVVATRPIHPPRQPSPGVFVYDIGQNLSGWARIRVSAPKGTAVELFYSEKLDAGGRPSHEVGYALVGGQLQTDYYIARGAGAELWTPRFSYKGFQYLQISAPGGQPLPANVSVHVEAIEQIRSALETTSKFDTGNRLLNRIHGNTRWAVESNLHGVVTDTPIYEKNPWTGDAQLSAGVIATLFDAERLYRKLAGDMADAQNATGEVPLLAPSNEHYGYVGKPAFKPADCCGATPAWDAFWFVLPWEAYQRHGDGRILAKTYPLMQRYLDTWIPRWTARDGDRYAHTLTAGLGDWDPPEGTPTNIALSSTAYYAHFAQIARDVAQVLDQPADAARYDALFRAIRADFNARFLSPDGIYRDKAADAFSQTAQVLPLAFGLAPDEVRDALVMRIADDIKQRGGNAFVGILGARYILPVLSAAGYTDLAYTVATQTDYPSWGHWIEELGWTGLGEYWEHTSRSRNHHFFGTIVQWMYEDLAGMRPLEPGYRRIEFRPEAPAQLEHVSASYESVRGTVATTWRRTREGVELEVVVPPNATGRVYVPGFSPAAVMESGGGAPIVADKALGVKYVGVEGDRIVYDVGSGRYVFRTRHVRQ
;
A
#
# COMPACT_ATOMS: atom_id res chain seq x y z
N MET A 1 5.96 13.90 -31.93
CA MET A 1 5.05 13.12 -32.82
C MET A 1 3.80 12.81 -32.03
N GLN A 2 2.64 13.11 -32.56
CA GLN A 2 1.36 12.83 -31.92
C GLN A 2 0.81 11.54 -32.50
N GLN A 3 0.55 10.54 -31.67
CA GLN A 3 -0.09 9.29 -32.08
C GLN A 3 -1.55 9.57 -32.43
N SER A 4 -2.01 9.05 -33.56
CA SER A 4 -3.40 9.16 -34.02
C SER A 4 -4.14 7.83 -33.95
N ALA A 5 -3.43 6.71 -34.01
CA ALA A 5 -4.03 5.39 -33.95
C ALA A 5 -3.03 4.33 -33.46
N TYR A 6 -3.56 3.16 -33.11
CA TYR A 6 -2.77 1.96 -32.84
C TYR A 6 -3.44 0.71 -33.43
N ARG A 7 -2.67 -0.36 -33.48
CA ARG A 7 -3.17 -1.72 -33.76
C ARG A 7 -2.42 -2.70 -32.90
N VAL A 8 -3.14 -3.60 -32.25
CA VAL A 8 -2.59 -4.65 -31.39
C VAL A 8 -2.90 -6.00 -32.05
N LEU A 9 -1.90 -6.86 -32.15
CA LEU A 9 -2.05 -8.25 -32.52
C LEU A 9 -1.79 -9.13 -31.32
N VAL A 10 -2.63 -10.16 -31.11
CA VAL A 10 -2.42 -11.20 -30.10
C VAL A 10 -2.38 -12.56 -30.81
N ALA A 11 -1.37 -13.36 -30.50
CA ALA A 11 -1.16 -14.65 -31.12
C ALA A 11 -0.70 -15.73 -30.13
N THR A 12 -0.77 -17.00 -30.55
CA THR A 12 -0.31 -18.14 -29.74
C THR A 12 1.21 -18.37 -29.84
N SER A 13 1.92 -17.68 -30.72
CA SER A 13 3.38 -17.75 -30.80
C SER A 13 4.00 -16.45 -31.33
N THR A 14 5.29 -16.28 -31.03
CA THR A 14 6.08 -15.13 -31.53
C THR A 14 6.26 -15.17 -33.02
N ASP A 15 6.34 -16.36 -33.63
CA ASP A 15 6.55 -16.51 -35.09
C ASP A 15 5.34 -16.01 -35.86
N LYS A 16 4.13 -16.34 -35.41
CA LYS A 16 2.90 -15.80 -35.97
C LYS A 16 2.87 -14.28 -35.94
N LEU A 17 3.27 -13.66 -34.81
CA LEU A 17 3.34 -12.19 -34.72
C LEU A 17 4.38 -11.62 -35.71
N ARG A 18 5.54 -12.27 -35.91
CA ARG A 18 6.55 -11.85 -36.90
C ARG A 18 6.03 -11.90 -38.33
N GLU A 19 5.17 -12.87 -38.63
CA GLU A 19 4.46 -13.00 -39.91
C GLU A 19 3.24 -12.06 -40.01
N GLY A 20 2.92 -11.30 -38.96
CA GLY A 20 1.76 -10.42 -38.91
C GLY A 20 0.44 -11.14 -38.70
N ILE A 21 0.48 -12.40 -38.24
CA ILE A 21 -0.69 -13.25 -38.01
C ILE A 21 -1.15 -13.09 -36.55
N ALA A 22 -2.40 -12.67 -36.37
CA ALA A 22 -3.10 -12.60 -35.07
C ALA A 22 -4.15 -13.71 -35.01
N ASP A 23 -3.72 -14.94 -34.70
CA ASP A 23 -4.63 -16.09 -34.59
C ASP A 23 -5.52 -16.07 -33.35
N VAL A 24 -5.31 -15.12 -32.44
CA VAL A 24 -6.12 -14.95 -31.22
C VAL A 24 -6.96 -13.68 -31.32
N TRP A 25 -6.34 -12.53 -31.58
CA TRP A 25 -7.06 -11.26 -31.68
C TRP A 25 -6.27 -10.21 -32.45
N ASP A 26 -6.99 -9.47 -33.29
CA ASP A 26 -6.53 -8.28 -33.97
C ASP A 26 -7.47 -7.13 -33.60
N SER A 27 -6.96 -6.09 -32.95
CA SER A 27 -7.78 -4.92 -32.61
C SER A 27 -8.30 -4.15 -33.81
N GLY A 28 -7.76 -4.44 -35.01
CA GLY A 28 -7.86 -3.52 -36.14
C GLY A 28 -7.10 -2.21 -35.84
N VAL A 29 -7.21 -1.24 -36.73
CA VAL A 29 -6.68 0.10 -36.50
C VAL A 29 -7.66 0.87 -35.59
N VAL A 30 -7.24 1.19 -34.36
CA VAL A 30 -8.01 1.96 -33.39
C VAL A 30 -7.45 3.38 -33.37
N GLY A 31 -8.27 4.37 -33.71
CA GLY A 31 -7.87 5.78 -33.78
C GLY A 31 -9.04 6.72 -33.46
N GLU A 32 -8.80 8.02 -33.52
CA GLU A 32 -9.79 9.04 -33.16
C GLU A 32 -11.09 9.04 -33.97
N SER A 33 -11.04 8.52 -35.21
CA SER A 33 -12.20 8.48 -36.12
C SER A 33 -12.79 7.09 -36.29
N ALA A 34 -12.30 6.08 -35.57
CA ALA A 34 -12.83 4.73 -35.64
C ALA A 34 -14.12 4.62 -34.83
N GLU A 35 -15.27 4.92 -35.41
CA GLU A 35 -16.52 4.28 -35.00
C GLU A 35 -16.28 2.76 -35.09
N LEU A 36 -16.57 2.04 -33.98
CA LEU A 36 -16.70 0.59 -34.01
C LEU A 36 -17.74 0.27 -35.05
N LYS A 37 -17.30 -0.07 -36.31
CA LYS A 37 -18.17 -0.59 -37.32
C LYS A 37 -18.63 -1.97 -36.89
N PHE A 38 -19.80 -2.03 -36.27
CA PHE A 38 -20.57 -3.27 -36.20
C PHE A 38 -20.80 -3.74 -37.62
N GLY A 39 -20.67 -5.05 -37.86
CA GLY A 39 -20.94 -5.64 -39.17
C GLY A 39 -22.33 -5.26 -39.71
N PRO A 40 -22.60 -5.47 -40.98
CA PRO A 40 -23.71 -4.88 -41.73
C PRO A 40 -25.12 -5.21 -41.24
N THR A 41 -25.28 -5.93 -40.14
CA THR A 41 -26.58 -6.33 -39.59
C THR A 41 -26.98 -5.62 -38.28
N GLY A 42 -26.15 -4.70 -37.72
CA GLY A 42 -26.54 -3.91 -36.54
C GLY A 42 -26.96 -4.70 -35.29
N ARG A 43 -26.75 -6.02 -35.29
CA ARG A 43 -27.09 -6.89 -34.15
C ARG A 43 -25.79 -7.39 -33.49
N PRO A 44 -25.70 -7.35 -32.16
CA PRO A 44 -24.58 -7.99 -31.48
C PRO A 44 -24.63 -9.50 -31.79
N ALA A 45 -23.50 -10.06 -32.22
CA ALA A 45 -23.37 -11.48 -32.45
C ALA A 45 -23.78 -12.25 -31.19
N VAL A 46 -24.79 -13.02 -31.37
CA VAL A 46 -25.31 -14.16 -30.61
C VAL A 46 -24.83 -14.31 -29.18
N ARG A 47 -25.74 -14.08 -28.24
CA ARG A 47 -25.71 -14.65 -26.91
C ARG A 47 -25.73 -16.18 -26.99
N THR A 48 -24.60 -16.82 -26.92
CA THR A 48 -24.56 -18.20 -26.44
C THR A 48 -24.50 -18.18 -24.92
N ARG A 49 -25.51 -18.71 -24.28
CA ARG A 49 -25.52 -19.06 -22.87
C ARG A 49 -24.43 -20.11 -22.64
N ALA A 50 -23.31 -19.69 -22.14
CA ALA A 50 -22.39 -20.48 -21.33
C ALA A 50 -21.79 -19.52 -20.33
N SER A 51 -22.23 -19.65 -19.09
CA SER A 51 -21.78 -18.90 -17.93
C SER A 51 -20.34 -19.23 -17.62
N ALA A 52 -19.44 -18.35 -18.06
CA ALA A 52 -18.13 -18.21 -17.47
C ALA A 52 -17.93 -16.71 -17.28
N GLU A 53 -18.27 -16.25 -16.09
CA GLU A 53 -18.09 -14.86 -15.73
C GLU A 53 -16.61 -14.56 -15.45
N LEU A 54 -15.79 -14.46 -16.49
CA LEU A 54 -14.74 -13.46 -16.49
C LEU A 54 -15.43 -12.13 -16.77
N ARG A 55 -16.06 -11.56 -15.75
CA ARG A 55 -16.47 -10.17 -15.80
C ARG A 55 -15.23 -9.31 -15.63
N PHE A 56 -14.51 -9.09 -16.73
CA PHE A 56 -14.00 -7.75 -16.95
C PHE A 56 -15.23 -6.85 -16.88
N GLY A 57 -15.24 -5.87 -15.98
CA GLY A 57 -16.39 -5.04 -15.69
C GLY A 57 -17.05 -4.46 -16.95
N PRO A 58 -18.28 -3.96 -16.84
CA PRO A 58 -19.05 -3.50 -17.99
C PRO A 58 -18.21 -2.54 -18.82
N THR A 59 -18.15 -2.78 -20.12
CA THR A 59 -17.53 -1.87 -21.09
C THR A 59 -18.16 -0.50 -20.92
N VAL A 60 -17.41 0.41 -20.32
CA VAL A 60 -17.81 1.82 -20.21
C VAL A 60 -17.81 2.39 -21.63
N ARG A 61 -18.98 2.57 -22.19
CA ARG A 61 -19.17 3.35 -23.42
C ARG A 61 -18.98 4.81 -23.08
N THR A 62 -17.75 5.31 -23.15
CA THR A 62 -17.50 6.75 -23.13
C THR A 62 -18.04 7.37 -24.41
N ARG A 63 -19.14 8.11 -24.30
CA ARG A 63 -19.65 8.96 -25.37
C ARG A 63 -18.74 10.19 -25.47
N LYS A 64 -18.15 10.38 -26.65
CA LYS A 64 -17.28 11.49 -26.99
C LYS A 64 -17.98 12.83 -26.78
N GLN A 65 -17.38 13.71 -25.96
CA GLN A 65 -17.34 15.12 -26.27
C GLN A 65 -15.97 15.42 -26.84
N ALA A 66 -15.95 15.84 -28.09
CA ALA A 66 -14.77 16.01 -28.88
C ALA A 66 -13.96 17.23 -28.43
N THR A 67 -12.77 16.99 -27.91
CA THR A 67 -11.63 17.85 -28.15
C THR A 67 -10.37 17.00 -28.12
N ALA A 68 -9.68 16.94 -29.26
CA ALA A 68 -8.30 16.46 -29.48
C ALA A 68 -7.91 15.11 -28.88
N SER A 69 -7.74 14.12 -29.77
CA SER A 69 -6.77 13.02 -29.76
C SER A 69 -6.33 12.45 -28.42
N ALA A 70 -7.14 11.61 -27.83
CA ALA A 70 -6.70 10.83 -26.70
C ALA A 70 -6.81 9.34 -26.99
N VAL A 71 -5.71 8.75 -27.43
CA VAL A 71 -5.57 7.29 -27.39
C VAL A 71 -5.51 6.90 -25.91
N GLU A 72 -6.46 6.05 -25.48
CA GLU A 72 -6.48 5.53 -24.12
C GLU A 72 -5.14 4.84 -23.79
N PRO A 73 -4.59 4.99 -22.58
CA PRO A 73 -3.33 4.35 -22.19
C PRO A 73 -3.46 2.83 -22.06
N PHE A 74 -4.69 2.32 -22.04
CA PHE A 74 -5.00 0.90 -21.88
C PHE A 74 -5.74 0.37 -23.08
N VAL A 75 -5.33 -0.80 -23.56
CA VAL A 75 -6.03 -1.56 -24.59
C VAL A 75 -6.72 -2.73 -23.92
N VAL A 76 -8.05 -2.69 -23.86
CA VAL A 76 -8.84 -3.81 -23.35
C VAL A 76 -8.90 -4.89 -24.40
N TYR A 77 -8.48 -6.10 -24.04
CA TYR A 77 -8.63 -7.27 -24.90
C TYR A 77 -10.11 -7.55 -25.14
N ALA A 78 -10.51 -7.59 -26.41
CA ALA A 78 -11.89 -7.83 -26.85
C ALA A 78 -12.01 -9.03 -27.82
N GLY A 79 -11.02 -9.91 -27.79
CA GLY A 79 -11.01 -11.14 -28.59
C GLY A 79 -11.83 -12.29 -27.99
N PRO A 80 -11.74 -13.48 -28.56
CA PRO A 80 -12.35 -14.69 -28.00
C PRO A 80 -11.92 -14.97 -26.56
N ALA A 81 -12.73 -15.73 -25.81
CA ALA A 81 -12.38 -16.14 -24.45
C ALA A 81 -11.00 -16.84 -24.42
N LEU A 82 -10.14 -16.39 -23.53
CA LEU A 82 -8.80 -16.95 -23.36
C LEU A 82 -8.90 -18.34 -22.72
N GLN A 83 -7.97 -19.22 -23.05
CA GLN A 83 -7.86 -20.56 -22.48
C GLN A 83 -7.00 -20.52 -21.22
N SER A 84 -7.30 -21.37 -20.24
CA SER A 84 -6.49 -21.54 -19.03
C SER A 84 -5.08 -22.03 -19.36
N ARG A 85 -4.10 -21.65 -18.55
CA ARG A 85 -2.72 -22.12 -18.61
C ARG A 85 -2.06 -21.93 -19.96
N THR A 86 -2.44 -20.85 -20.66
CA THR A 86 -1.99 -20.57 -22.02
C THR A 86 -1.19 -19.29 -22.06
N ARG A 87 0.00 -19.36 -22.69
CA ARG A 87 0.80 -18.17 -22.98
C ARG A 87 0.37 -17.58 -24.29
N TYR A 88 0.09 -16.29 -24.25
CA TYR A 88 -0.24 -15.46 -25.40
C TYR A 88 0.85 -14.41 -25.61
N TYR A 89 1.12 -14.12 -26.86
CA TYR A 89 2.09 -13.12 -27.27
C TYR A 89 1.35 -11.98 -27.95
N TRP A 90 1.85 -10.77 -27.78
CA TRP A 90 1.27 -9.59 -28.39
C TRP A 90 2.33 -8.62 -28.89
N SER A 91 1.98 -7.85 -29.92
CA SER A 91 2.74 -6.73 -30.43
C SER A 91 1.81 -5.58 -30.77
N VAL A 92 2.33 -4.37 -30.69
CA VAL A 92 1.61 -3.16 -31.03
C VAL A 92 2.40 -2.34 -32.05
N ARG A 93 1.69 -1.67 -32.93
CA ARG A 93 2.23 -0.59 -33.77
C ARG A 93 1.37 0.64 -33.64
N VAL A 94 1.95 1.80 -33.82
CA VAL A 94 1.26 3.08 -33.74
C VAL A 94 1.32 3.84 -35.04
N SER A 95 0.30 4.64 -35.31
CA SER A 95 0.29 5.59 -36.45
C SER A 95 0.31 7.01 -35.87
N THR A 96 0.99 7.91 -36.55
CA THR A 96 1.08 9.33 -36.17
C THR A 96 0.11 10.18 -36.96
N ALA A 97 -0.17 11.39 -36.47
CA ALA A 97 -1.12 12.30 -37.12
C ALA A 97 -0.74 12.72 -38.56
N ASP A 98 0.53 12.66 -38.88
CA ASP A 98 1.07 12.88 -40.23
C ASP A 98 1.01 11.63 -41.14
N GLY A 99 0.42 10.52 -40.62
CA GLY A 99 0.22 9.29 -41.38
C GLY A 99 1.39 8.30 -41.35
N ALA A 100 2.50 8.60 -40.67
CA ALA A 100 3.58 7.64 -40.52
C ALA A 100 3.17 6.48 -39.61
N VAL A 101 3.65 5.27 -39.93
CA VAL A 101 3.34 4.04 -39.19
C VAL A 101 4.63 3.45 -38.64
N SER A 102 4.67 3.15 -37.37
CA SER A 102 5.85 2.52 -36.73
C SER A 102 6.04 1.07 -37.21
N ALA A 103 7.25 0.53 -37.02
CA ALA A 103 7.43 -0.92 -36.95
C ALA A 103 6.59 -1.51 -35.80
N TRP A 104 6.34 -2.83 -35.85
CA TRP A 104 5.78 -3.54 -34.71
C TRP A 104 6.74 -3.50 -33.50
N SER A 105 6.20 -3.38 -32.30
CA SER A 105 6.99 -3.55 -31.08
C SER A 105 7.60 -4.95 -31.00
N PRO A 106 8.70 -5.15 -30.28
CA PRO A 106 9.10 -6.49 -29.89
C PRO A 106 7.93 -7.24 -29.25
N PRO A 107 7.77 -8.56 -29.49
CA PRO A 107 6.72 -9.33 -28.86
C PRO A 107 6.85 -9.32 -27.33
N ALA A 108 5.77 -8.96 -26.65
CA ALA A 108 5.58 -9.18 -25.23
C ALA A 108 4.62 -10.36 -25.01
N TRP A 109 4.48 -10.83 -23.79
CA TRP A 109 3.61 -11.96 -23.49
C TRP A 109 2.88 -11.80 -22.17
N PHE A 110 1.78 -12.52 -22.04
CA PHE A 110 1.10 -12.80 -20.79
C PHE A 110 0.67 -14.28 -20.77
N GLU A 111 0.40 -14.79 -19.60
CA GLU A 111 -0.02 -16.18 -19.40
C GLU A 111 -1.25 -16.20 -18.49
N THR A 112 -2.25 -16.99 -18.89
CA THR A 112 -3.43 -17.20 -18.06
C THR A 112 -3.16 -18.28 -17.01
N ALA A 113 -3.75 -18.10 -15.82
CA ALA A 113 -3.75 -19.10 -14.78
C ALA A 113 -4.91 -20.11 -14.97
N LEU A 114 -5.38 -20.74 -13.90
CA LEU A 114 -6.58 -21.56 -13.90
C LEU A 114 -7.79 -20.63 -13.88
N LEU A 115 -8.52 -20.57 -14.98
CA LEU A 115 -9.61 -19.63 -15.18
C LEU A 115 -10.96 -20.16 -14.66
N GLN A 116 -11.06 -21.48 -14.49
CA GLN A 116 -12.30 -22.12 -14.10
C GLN A 116 -12.16 -22.89 -12.79
N PRO A 117 -13.12 -22.78 -11.85
CA PRO A 117 -13.05 -23.51 -10.58
C PRO A 117 -12.91 -25.02 -10.73
N HIS A 118 -13.52 -25.64 -11.75
CA HIS A 118 -13.49 -27.09 -11.96
C HIS A 118 -12.12 -27.60 -12.47
N GLU A 119 -11.19 -26.70 -12.82
CA GLU A 119 -9.83 -27.07 -13.23
C GLU A 119 -8.94 -27.39 -12.02
N TRP A 120 -9.35 -26.96 -10.83
CA TRP A 120 -8.71 -27.36 -9.60
C TRP A 120 -9.06 -28.81 -9.25
N LYS A 121 -8.06 -29.68 -9.33
CA LYS A 121 -8.15 -31.09 -8.92
C LYS A 121 -7.54 -31.32 -7.54
N ALA A 122 -6.74 -30.36 -7.08
CA ALA A 122 -6.11 -30.37 -5.78
C ALA A 122 -7.15 -30.24 -4.66
N ARG A 123 -6.84 -30.83 -3.51
CA ARG A 123 -7.64 -30.71 -2.28
C ARG A 123 -6.86 -29.89 -1.26
N TRP A 124 -7.55 -29.09 -0.48
CA TRP A 124 -6.95 -28.46 0.69
C TRP A 124 -6.51 -29.54 1.68
N ILE A 125 -5.25 -29.44 2.13
CA ILE A 125 -4.65 -30.35 3.09
C ILE A 125 -4.07 -29.56 4.27
N ALA A 126 -4.04 -30.19 5.43
CA ALA A 126 -3.46 -29.64 6.64
C ALA A 126 -2.70 -30.71 7.43
N GLY A 127 -1.93 -30.28 8.40
CA GLY A 127 -1.39 -31.13 9.45
C GLY A 127 -2.48 -31.60 10.44
N PRO A 128 -2.08 -32.28 11.51
CA PRO A 128 -2.98 -32.62 12.61
C PRO A 128 -3.66 -31.35 13.16
N GLU A 129 -4.92 -31.48 13.55
CA GLU A 129 -5.67 -30.38 14.14
C GLU A 129 -5.01 -29.90 15.43
N ARG A 130 -4.82 -28.60 15.55
CA ARG A 130 -4.49 -27.98 16.81
C ARG A 130 -5.79 -27.56 17.49
N ARG A 131 -5.85 -27.75 18.79
CA ARG A 131 -6.98 -27.25 19.57
C ARG A 131 -6.89 -25.73 19.65
N LEU A 132 -7.71 -25.07 18.87
CA LEU A 132 -7.85 -23.62 18.90
C LEU A 132 -8.68 -23.22 20.13
N THR A 133 -8.13 -23.33 21.33
CA THR A 133 -8.83 -22.92 22.54
C THR A 133 -8.49 -21.45 22.86
N ARG A 134 -9.52 -20.65 23.15
CA ARG A 134 -9.37 -19.47 24.00
C ARG A 134 -8.87 -19.99 25.34
N VAL A 135 -7.63 -19.68 25.65
CA VAL A 135 -7.08 -20.06 26.95
C VAL A 135 -7.71 -19.14 27.99
N THR A 136 -8.46 -19.70 28.94
CA THR A 136 -8.87 -18.93 30.13
C THR A 136 -7.61 -18.54 30.92
N PRO A 137 -7.63 -17.47 31.74
CA PRO A 137 -6.47 -17.11 32.56
C PRO A 137 -5.92 -18.27 33.41
N ALA A 138 -6.80 -19.17 33.88
CA ALA A 138 -6.41 -20.34 34.65
C ALA A 138 -5.75 -21.44 33.77
N GLU A 139 -6.23 -21.65 32.56
CA GLU A 139 -5.63 -22.58 31.59
C GLU A 139 -4.33 -22.03 31.06
N GLY A 140 -4.20 -20.68 30.85
CA GLY A 140 -2.95 -20.03 30.51
C GLY A 140 -1.86 -20.26 31.55
N ALA A 141 -2.17 -20.10 32.82
CA ALA A 141 -1.24 -20.36 33.91
C ALA A 141 -0.86 -21.84 34.04
N ALA A 142 -1.73 -22.77 33.68
CA ALA A 142 -1.42 -24.21 33.66
C ALA A 142 -0.54 -24.56 32.45
N ASP A 143 -0.80 -23.98 31.29
CA ASP A 143 0.02 -24.17 30.08
C ASP A 143 1.39 -23.51 30.24
N ASP A 144 1.48 -22.33 30.82
CA ASP A 144 2.75 -21.67 31.17
C ASP A 144 3.63 -22.54 32.06
N ARG A 145 3.06 -23.21 33.09
CA ARG A 145 3.79 -24.16 33.92
C ARG A 145 4.29 -25.36 33.14
N ARG A 146 3.47 -25.89 32.24
CA ARG A 146 3.85 -27.02 31.37
C ARG A 146 4.96 -26.62 30.40
N ILE A 147 4.86 -25.46 29.78
CA ILE A 147 5.86 -24.93 28.85
C ILE A 147 7.18 -24.67 29.57
N ARG A 148 7.16 -24.07 30.78
CA ARG A 148 8.36 -23.90 31.62
C ARG A 148 9.01 -25.23 31.99
N ALA A 149 8.20 -26.23 32.31
CA ALA A 149 8.70 -27.57 32.62
C ALA A 149 9.31 -28.26 31.38
N ALA A 150 8.86 -27.94 30.19
CA ALA A 150 9.42 -28.43 28.93
C ALA A 150 10.72 -27.72 28.49
N GLY A 151 11.19 -26.71 29.25
CA GLY A 151 12.40 -25.96 28.93
C GLY A 151 12.22 -24.91 27.81
N GLU A 152 11.02 -24.48 27.58
CA GLU A 152 10.70 -23.46 26.59
C GLU A 152 11.00 -22.05 27.15
N PHE A 153 11.19 -21.08 26.23
CA PHE A 153 11.62 -19.74 26.60
C PHE A 153 10.48 -18.90 27.15
N CYS A 154 10.66 -18.47 28.38
CA CYS A 154 9.72 -17.58 29.06
C CYS A 154 10.44 -16.30 29.46
N ARG A 155 9.78 -15.15 29.33
CA ARG A 155 10.28 -13.93 29.95
C ARG A 155 9.98 -13.92 31.45
N PRO A 156 10.88 -13.34 32.28
CA PRO A 156 10.65 -13.27 33.73
C PRO A 156 9.46 -12.38 34.07
N PRO A 157 8.81 -12.58 35.27
CA PRO A 157 7.77 -11.70 35.78
C PRO A 157 8.28 -10.29 36.00
N GLY A 158 7.41 -9.29 35.81
CA GLY A 158 7.74 -7.89 36.11
C GLY A 158 7.84 -6.98 34.91
N TRP A 159 7.42 -7.41 33.73
CA TRP A 159 7.25 -6.54 32.57
C TRP A 159 6.12 -5.54 32.86
N PRO A 160 6.31 -4.22 32.69
CA PRO A 160 5.29 -3.25 33.08
C PRO A 160 4.01 -3.41 32.26
N ALA A 161 2.92 -3.72 32.93
CA ALA A 161 1.56 -3.58 32.40
C ALA A 161 1.12 -2.10 32.52
N THR A 162 1.84 -1.20 31.86
CA THR A 162 1.47 0.22 31.83
C THR A 162 0.64 0.46 30.59
N GLY A 163 -0.67 0.29 30.69
CA GLY A 163 -1.58 0.54 29.59
C GLY A 163 -2.11 1.95 29.57
N PHE A 164 -2.04 2.60 28.44
CA PHE A 164 -2.80 3.79 28.07
C PHE A 164 -4.30 3.46 27.97
N PHE A 165 -4.65 2.20 27.77
CA PHE A 165 -6.02 1.70 27.68
C PHE A 165 -6.36 0.80 28.89
N PRO A 166 -7.58 0.91 29.46
CA PRO A 166 -7.97 0.20 30.68
C PRO A 166 -8.14 -1.34 30.55
N ARG A 167 -7.83 -1.90 29.37
CA ARG A 167 -7.88 -3.34 29.09
C ARG A 167 -6.50 -3.86 28.67
N THR A 168 -5.54 -3.74 29.56
CA THR A 168 -4.29 -4.47 29.41
C THR A 168 -4.57 -5.97 29.41
N VAL A 169 -3.98 -6.69 28.44
CA VAL A 169 -3.91 -8.15 28.54
C VAL A 169 -3.01 -8.47 29.72
N PRO A 170 -3.53 -8.96 30.87
CA PRO A 170 -2.68 -9.20 32.03
C PRO A 170 -1.71 -10.34 31.71
N ASN A 171 -0.45 -10.10 31.94
CA ASN A 171 0.53 -11.16 32.06
C ASN A 171 1.24 -11.05 33.42
N PRO A 172 0.60 -11.46 34.50
CA PRO A 172 1.13 -11.31 35.85
C PRO A 172 2.32 -12.22 36.18
N GLU A 173 2.56 -13.28 35.41
CA GLU A 173 3.56 -14.31 35.73
C GLU A 173 4.72 -14.44 34.72
N GLY A 174 4.86 -13.53 33.75
CA GLY A 174 5.78 -13.67 32.60
C GLY A 174 5.19 -14.55 31.51
N GLU A 175 5.64 -14.34 30.27
CA GLU A 175 5.05 -15.00 29.10
C GLU A 175 5.93 -16.12 28.58
N CYS A 176 5.31 -17.26 28.37
CA CYS A 176 5.89 -18.38 27.65
C CYS A 176 5.21 -18.54 26.30
N ARG A 177 6.00 -18.83 25.26
CA ARG A 177 5.45 -19.14 23.95
C ARG A 177 4.90 -20.56 23.93
N GLU A 178 3.63 -20.70 23.59
CA GLU A 178 3.06 -22.00 23.28
C GLU A 178 3.72 -22.54 22.01
N LEU A 179 4.09 -23.82 22.02
CA LEU A 179 4.61 -24.49 20.83
C LEU A 179 3.52 -24.64 19.78
N ARG A 180 3.75 -24.02 18.64
CA ARG A 180 2.93 -24.14 17.42
C ARG A 180 3.84 -24.44 16.24
N PRO A 181 4.34 -25.69 16.13
CA PRO A 181 5.30 -26.03 15.09
C PRO A 181 4.73 -25.78 13.71
N ALA A 182 5.52 -25.16 12.84
CA ALA A 182 5.20 -25.00 11.43
C ALA A 182 5.09 -26.39 10.78
N PRO A 183 3.99 -26.73 10.09
CA PRO A 183 3.87 -27.99 9.38
C PRO A 183 4.85 -28.06 8.21
N LEU A 184 5.62 -29.14 8.13
CA LEU A 184 6.39 -29.53 6.95
C LEU A 184 5.58 -30.56 6.16
N LEU A 185 5.27 -30.25 4.89
CA LEU A 185 4.50 -31.12 4.01
C LEU A 185 5.35 -31.49 2.79
N ARG A 186 5.22 -32.74 2.31
CA ARG A 186 5.91 -33.18 1.10
C ARG A 186 5.17 -34.28 0.36
N THR A 187 5.39 -34.34 -0.95
CA THR A 187 5.03 -35.50 -1.79
C THR A 187 6.13 -35.78 -2.79
N ALA A 188 6.35 -37.06 -3.09
CA ALA A 188 7.28 -37.53 -4.12
C ALA A 188 6.50 -37.98 -5.36
N PHE A 189 7.06 -37.76 -6.53
CA PHE A 189 6.51 -38.21 -7.81
C PHE A 189 7.63 -38.45 -8.83
N ALA A 190 7.37 -39.30 -9.82
CA ALA A 190 8.35 -39.60 -10.86
C ALA A 190 8.02 -38.84 -12.16
N ILE A 191 9.08 -38.48 -12.87
CA ILE A 191 9.02 -37.95 -14.24
C ILE A 191 9.80 -38.94 -15.12
N ASP A 192 9.13 -39.49 -16.11
CA ASP A 192 9.67 -40.50 -17.04
C ASP A 192 9.79 -40.00 -18.50
N LYS A 193 9.40 -38.72 -18.73
CA LYS A 193 9.40 -38.10 -20.06
C LYS A 193 10.02 -36.71 -19.99
N PRO A 194 10.67 -36.23 -21.06
CA PRO A 194 11.26 -34.90 -21.11
C PRO A 194 10.21 -33.80 -20.87
N VAL A 195 10.53 -32.86 -19.98
CA VAL A 195 9.67 -31.73 -19.60
C VAL A 195 9.90 -30.55 -20.55
N VAL A 196 8.82 -30.00 -21.10
CA VAL A 196 8.83 -28.77 -21.91
C VAL A 196 8.51 -27.54 -21.05
N SER A 197 7.52 -27.66 -20.18
CA SER A 197 7.15 -26.60 -19.25
C SER A 197 6.42 -27.14 -18.05
N ALA A 198 6.56 -26.44 -16.92
CA ALA A 198 5.81 -26.76 -15.72
C ALA A 198 5.38 -25.52 -14.96
N ARG A 199 4.15 -25.53 -14.44
CA ARG A 199 3.56 -24.46 -13.64
C ARG A 199 3.00 -25.02 -12.36
N ILE A 200 3.38 -24.42 -11.23
CA ILE A 200 2.80 -24.72 -9.92
C ILE A 200 1.87 -23.59 -9.51
N TYR A 201 0.66 -23.95 -9.12
CA TYR A 201 -0.36 -23.09 -8.55
C TYR A 201 -0.49 -23.45 -7.09
N ALA A 202 -0.33 -22.48 -6.20
CA ALA A 202 -0.29 -22.77 -4.76
C ALA A 202 -0.96 -21.70 -3.91
N SER A 203 -1.63 -22.12 -2.87
CA SER A 203 -2.17 -21.27 -1.81
C SER A 203 -1.84 -21.87 -0.46
N GLY A 204 -1.17 -21.10 0.39
CA GLY A 204 -0.95 -21.41 1.81
C GLY A 204 -1.73 -20.42 2.67
N LEU A 205 -2.63 -20.92 3.49
CA LEU A 205 -3.31 -20.13 4.49
C LEU A 205 -2.63 -20.37 5.85
N GLY A 206 -1.94 -19.47 6.54
CA GLY A 206 -1.53 -18.11 6.33
C GLY A 206 -0.39 -17.89 5.33
N TYR A 207 0.82 -18.50 5.48
CA TYR A 207 1.92 -18.39 4.55
C TYR A 207 2.45 -19.75 4.15
N HIS A 208 3.09 -19.82 2.98
CA HIS A 208 3.84 -20.99 2.59
C HIS A 208 5.25 -20.61 2.11
N ASP A 209 6.18 -21.52 2.31
CA ASP A 209 7.50 -21.55 1.67
C ASP A 209 7.62 -22.85 0.87
N LEU A 210 7.54 -22.72 -0.46
CA LEU A 210 7.53 -23.86 -1.39
C LEU A 210 8.91 -24.19 -1.89
N SER A 211 9.22 -25.49 -1.99
CA SER A 211 10.43 -25.99 -2.64
C SER A 211 10.14 -27.15 -3.58
N ILE A 212 10.98 -27.27 -4.61
CA ILE A 212 11.07 -28.45 -5.47
C ILE A 212 12.51 -28.97 -5.44
N ASN A 213 12.69 -30.25 -5.10
CA ASN A 213 14.00 -30.92 -5.03
C ASN A 213 15.02 -30.15 -4.15
N GLY A 214 14.56 -29.51 -3.09
CA GLY A 214 15.38 -28.74 -2.16
C GLY A 214 15.57 -27.25 -2.52
N ALA A 215 15.20 -26.83 -3.72
CA ALA A 215 15.31 -25.46 -4.16
C ALA A 215 13.99 -24.70 -3.95
N HIS A 216 14.04 -23.46 -3.41
CA HIS A 216 12.85 -22.60 -3.32
C HIS A 216 12.28 -22.30 -4.71
N VAL A 217 10.94 -22.32 -4.84
CA VAL A 217 10.27 -22.06 -6.12
C VAL A 217 10.30 -20.58 -6.53
N SER A 218 10.50 -19.67 -5.58
CA SER A 218 10.57 -18.24 -5.83
C SER A 218 11.41 -17.52 -4.75
N ALA A 219 11.69 -16.23 -5.00
CA ALA A 219 12.27 -15.33 -4.01
C ALA A 219 11.21 -14.61 -3.15
N ASN A 220 9.94 -14.97 -3.30
CA ASN A 220 8.87 -14.38 -2.51
C ASN A 220 8.95 -14.84 -1.06
N VAL A 221 8.52 -13.97 -0.16
CA VAL A 221 8.37 -14.28 1.26
C VAL A 221 6.97 -13.87 1.70
N LEU A 222 6.45 -14.44 2.78
CA LEU A 222 5.12 -14.13 3.30
C LEU A 222 4.02 -14.24 2.22
N ASP A 223 4.10 -15.30 1.42
CA ASP A 223 3.21 -15.58 0.29
C ASP A 223 2.13 -16.59 0.68
N PRO A 224 0.89 -16.47 0.20
CA PRO A 224 0.31 -15.36 -0.54
C PRO A 224 -0.05 -14.16 0.35
N GLY A 225 -0.42 -13.03 -0.30
CA GLY A 225 -0.84 -11.81 0.39
C GLY A 225 -2.10 -12.00 1.25
N PHE A 226 -2.22 -11.18 2.28
CA PHE A 226 -3.33 -11.21 3.23
C PHE A 226 -4.64 -10.66 2.62
N THR A 227 -5.77 -11.34 2.90
CA THR A 227 -7.14 -10.97 2.54
C THR A 227 -8.10 -11.35 3.68
N ASP A 228 -9.35 -10.97 3.57
CA ASP A 228 -10.43 -11.60 4.36
C ASP A 228 -10.68 -13.01 3.82
N TYR A 229 -10.22 -14.01 4.55
CA TYR A 229 -10.30 -15.41 4.11
C TYR A 229 -11.72 -15.98 4.09
N SER A 230 -12.70 -15.27 4.65
CA SER A 230 -14.12 -15.62 4.51
C SER A 230 -14.67 -15.21 3.14
N ARG A 231 -14.01 -14.30 2.43
CA ARG A 231 -14.42 -13.71 1.15
C ARG A 231 -13.49 -14.07 0.00
N THR A 232 -12.19 -13.95 0.22
CA THR A 232 -11.17 -14.16 -0.81
C THR A 232 -9.98 -14.93 -0.24
N ALA A 233 -9.53 -15.99 -0.93
CA ALA A 233 -8.26 -16.66 -0.71
C ALA A 233 -7.39 -16.48 -1.96
N LEU A 234 -6.12 -16.12 -1.79
CA LEU A 234 -5.22 -15.90 -2.92
C LEU A 234 -4.38 -17.15 -3.20
N TYR A 235 -4.10 -17.38 -4.48
CA TYR A 235 -3.09 -18.33 -4.91
C TYR A 235 -2.03 -17.64 -5.78
N VAL A 236 -0.82 -18.18 -5.77
CA VAL A 236 0.30 -17.73 -6.58
C VAL A 236 0.64 -18.76 -7.64
N THR A 237 1.28 -18.31 -8.72
CA THR A 237 1.71 -19.15 -9.85
C THR A 237 3.19 -18.97 -10.08
N HIS A 238 3.94 -20.08 -10.21
CA HIS A 238 5.37 -20.05 -10.51
C HIS A 238 5.72 -20.97 -11.68
N ASP A 239 6.67 -20.53 -12.51
CA ASP A 239 7.35 -21.39 -13.50
C ASP A 239 8.42 -22.21 -12.76
N VAL A 240 8.22 -23.50 -12.75
CA VAL A 240 9.11 -24.44 -12.06
C VAL A 240 9.79 -25.41 -13.03
N SER A 241 9.74 -25.12 -14.32
CA SER A 241 10.29 -26.01 -15.37
C SER A 241 11.75 -26.37 -15.12
N ALA A 242 12.56 -25.40 -14.69
CA ALA A 242 13.99 -25.59 -14.45
C ALA A 242 14.32 -26.35 -13.14
N LEU A 243 13.34 -26.55 -12.26
CA LEU A 243 13.52 -27.25 -10.98
C LEU A 243 13.25 -28.75 -11.06
N LEU A 244 12.62 -29.20 -12.14
CA LEU A 244 12.27 -30.59 -12.37
C LEU A 244 13.40 -31.34 -13.05
N ARG A 245 13.49 -32.64 -12.75
CA ARG A 245 14.49 -33.54 -13.31
C ARG A 245 13.88 -34.90 -13.66
N ASP A 246 14.55 -35.66 -14.49
CA ASP A 246 14.15 -37.05 -14.78
C ASP A 246 14.22 -37.89 -13.50
N GLY A 247 13.35 -38.85 -13.36
CA GLY A 247 13.21 -39.72 -12.20
C GLY A 247 12.44 -39.11 -11.05
N GLU A 248 12.83 -39.38 -9.80
CA GLU A 248 12.13 -38.92 -8.60
C GLU A 248 12.29 -37.43 -8.39
N ASN A 249 11.17 -36.78 -8.13
CA ASN A 249 11.05 -35.37 -7.75
C ASN A 249 10.22 -35.23 -6.48
N VAL A 250 10.44 -34.14 -5.75
CA VAL A 250 9.70 -33.80 -4.52
C VAL A 250 9.20 -32.38 -4.59
N VAL A 251 7.90 -32.20 -4.34
CA VAL A 251 7.31 -30.89 -3.96
C VAL A 251 7.16 -30.89 -2.44
N ALA A 252 7.62 -29.84 -1.82
CA ALA A 252 7.53 -29.67 -0.38
C ALA A 252 7.15 -28.23 0.02
N ALA A 253 6.53 -28.08 1.18
CA ALA A 253 6.12 -26.80 1.75
C ALA A 253 6.35 -26.77 3.26
N GLU A 254 6.85 -25.64 3.78
CA GLU A 254 6.72 -25.24 5.17
C GLU A 254 5.60 -24.21 5.27
N LEU A 255 4.70 -24.33 6.28
CA LEU A 255 3.57 -23.41 6.44
C LEU A 255 3.74 -22.52 7.67
N GLY A 256 3.59 -21.21 7.49
CA GLY A 256 3.54 -20.21 8.55
C GLY A 256 2.12 -19.89 9.00
N ALA A 257 1.97 -19.41 10.23
CA ALA A 257 0.67 -19.03 10.80
C ALA A 257 0.03 -17.81 10.11
N GLY A 258 0.82 -16.79 9.85
CA GLY A 258 0.33 -15.52 9.30
C GLY A 258 -0.82 -14.92 10.11
N GLN A 259 -1.73 -14.23 9.44
CA GLN A 259 -2.99 -13.79 10.05
C GLN A 259 -4.04 -14.93 10.13
N TYR A 260 -3.93 -15.94 9.26
CA TYR A 260 -4.90 -17.03 9.21
C TYR A 260 -4.95 -17.89 10.48
N ASP A 261 -3.83 -18.15 11.12
CA ASP A 261 -3.73 -18.87 12.42
C ASP A 261 -3.18 -17.92 13.52
N SER A 262 -3.58 -16.64 13.47
CA SER A 262 -3.17 -15.69 14.51
C SER A 262 -3.65 -16.14 15.88
N SER A 263 -2.71 -16.31 16.81
CA SER A 263 -3.00 -16.67 18.20
C SER A 263 -2.61 -15.58 19.18
N THR A 264 -1.92 -14.57 18.67
CA THR A 264 -1.46 -13.45 19.46
C THR A 264 -2.67 -12.61 19.85
N ARG A 265 -2.86 -12.40 21.13
CA ARG A 265 -3.86 -11.45 21.60
C ARG A 265 -3.44 -10.07 21.17
N THR A 266 -4.32 -9.43 20.43
CA THR A 266 -4.22 -8.03 20.08
C THR A 266 -5.34 -7.30 20.79
N TRP A 267 -5.13 -6.05 21.15
CA TRP A 267 -6.13 -5.21 21.79
C TRP A 267 -7.55 -5.54 21.27
N ASP A 268 -8.43 -4.65 21.00
CA ASP A 268 -9.79 -4.94 20.50
C ASP A 268 -9.85 -5.37 19.01
N TRP A 269 -8.72 -5.45 18.28
CA TRP A 269 -8.71 -5.79 16.83
C TRP A 269 -9.17 -7.22 16.55
N GLY A 270 -9.00 -8.15 17.49
CA GLY A 270 -9.63 -9.47 17.45
C GLY A 270 -9.15 -10.42 16.34
N TRP A 271 -7.91 -10.30 15.87
CA TRP A 271 -7.37 -11.23 14.87
C TRP A 271 -7.28 -12.67 15.40
N ASP A 272 -7.10 -12.84 16.70
CA ASP A 272 -7.07 -14.15 17.37
C ASP A 272 -8.45 -14.80 17.53
N ILE A 273 -9.51 -14.10 17.19
CA ILE A 273 -10.90 -14.58 17.26
C ILE A 273 -11.65 -14.48 15.92
N ALA A 274 -10.93 -14.21 14.82
CA ALA A 274 -11.52 -14.15 13.49
C ALA A 274 -12.24 -15.48 13.14
N GLU A 275 -13.43 -15.40 12.54
CA GLU A 275 -14.27 -16.58 12.29
C GLU A 275 -13.63 -17.57 11.32
N TRP A 276 -12.82 -17.07 10.38
CA TRP A 276 -12.10 -17.87 9.41
C TRP A 276 -10.82 -18.53 9.96
N ARG A 277 -10.44 -18.24 11.21
CA ARG A 277 -9.19 -18.70 11.79
C ARG A 277 -9.17 -20.24 11.90
N ALA A 278 -8.10 -20.85 11.42
CA ALA A 278 -7.88 -22.30 11.49
C ALA A 278 -6.40 -22.65 11.44
N THR A 279 -6.06 -23.93 11.63
CA THR A 279 -4.71 -24.47 11.38
C THR A 279 -4.28 -24.17 9.93
N PRO A 280 -3.01 -23.80 9.68
CA PRO A 280 -2.52 -23.51 8.34
C PRO A 280 -2.83 -24.64 7.35
N ARG A 281 -3.24 -24.27 6.15
CA ARG A 281 -3.70 -25.18 5.09
C ARG A 281 -2.88 -24.95 3.83
N LEU A 282 -2.78 -25.97 3.00
CA LEU A 282 -2.07 -25.94 1.73
C LEU A 282 -2.96 -26.45 0.60
N LEU A 283 -2.94 -25.76 -0.51
CA LEU A 283 -3.48 -26.21 -1.80
C LEU A 283 -2.36 -26.10 -2.83
N VAL A 284 -2.04 -27.18 -3.52
CA VAL A 284 -1.00 -27.21 -4.58
C VAL A 284 -1.47 -28.00 -5.77
N GLN A 285 -1.30 -27.42 -6.96
CA GLN A 285 -1.49 -28.12 -8.22
C GLN A 285 -0.36 -27.81 -9.17
N LEU A 286 0.42 -28.81 -9.53
CA LEU A 286 1.54 -28.72 -10.46
C LEU A 286 1.17 -29.39 -11.78
N HIS A 287 1.21 -28.63 -12.87
CA HIS A 287 1.02 -29.08 -14.24
C HIS A 287 2.37 -29.18 -14.93
N ILE A 288 2.66 -30.34 -15.51
CA ILE A 288 3.89 -30.65 -16.23
C ILE A 288 3.51 -31.06 -17.66
N ARG A 289 4.00 -30.34 -18.64
CA ARG A 289 3.81 -30.67 -20.07
C ARG A 289 5.07 -31.33 -20.59
N HIS A 290 4.90 -32.49 -21.18
CA HIS A 290 5.97 -33.28 -21.80
C HIS A 290 6.18 -32.99 -23.28
N ALA A 291 7.35 -33.38 -23.81
CA ALA A 291 7.72 -33.18 -25.20
C ALA A 291 6.82 -33.94 -26.19
N ASP A 292 6.21 -35.03 -25.78
CA ASP A 292 5.25 -35.81 -26.58
C ASP A 292 3.82 -35.21 -26.56
N GLY A 293 3.63 -34.04 -25.91
CA GLY A 293 2.34 -33.36 -25.78
C GLY A 293 1.46 -33.88 -24.65
N THR A 294 1.87 -34.92 -23.91
CA THR A 294 1.14 -35.40 -22.75
C THR A 294 1.30 -34.47 -21.54
N GLU A 295 0.34 -34.50 -20.63
CA GLU A 295 0.35 -33.70 -19.39
C GLU A 295 0.33 -34.63 -18.18
N GLN A 296 1.19 -34.32 -17.20
CA GLN A 296 1.16 -34.92 -15.85
C GLN A 296 0.73 -33.87 -14.85
N VAL A 297 -0.16 -34.24 -13.92
CA VAL A 297 -0.64 -33.32 -12.87
C VAL A 297 -0.35 -33.92 -11.49
N VAL A 298 0.34 -33.15 -10.65
CA VAL A 298 0.59 -33.49 -9.24
C VAL A 298 -0.25 -32.55 -8.38
N VAL A 299 -1.00 -33.11 -7.44
CA VAL A 299 -1.95 -32.34 -6.62
C VAL A 299 -1.72 -32.57 -5.14
N SER A 300 -2.16 -31.62 -4.33
CA SER A 300 -2.29 -31.82 -2.89
C SER A 300 -3.48 -32.76 -2.61
N ASP A 301 -3.22 -33.83 -1.88
CA ASP A 301 -4.19 -34.88 -1.48
C ASP A 301 -3.72 -35.59 -0.18
N ASP A 302 -4.40 -36.66 0.19
CA ASP A 302 -4.11 -37.49 1.37
C ASP A 302 -2.83 -38.34 1.25
N LYS A 303 -2.19 -38.39 0.07
CA LYS A 303 -0.90 -39.06 -0.12
C LYS A 303 0.28 -38.22 0.35
N TRP A 304 0.10 -36.93 0.52
CA TRP A 304 1.13 -36.09 1.08
C TRP A 304 1.46 -36.51 2.51
N LYS A 305 2.72 -36.31 2.86
CA LYS A 305 3.23 -36.58 4.21
C LYS A 305 3.41 -35.26 4.95
N VAL A 306 3.14 -35.30 6.26
CA VAL A 306 3.26 -34.14 7.14
C VAL A 306 4.03 -34.45 8.40
N SER A 307 4.89 -33.54 8.83
CA SER A 307 5.58 -33.58 10.12
C SER A 307 5.45 -32.27 10.87
N LEU A 308 5.26 -32.34 12.19
CA LEU A 308 5.32 -31.22 13.11
C LEU A 308 6.64 -31.18 13.92
N ASP A 309 7.59 -32.06 13.59
CA ASP A 309 8.87 -32.19 14.30
C ASP A 309 9.97 -31.32 13.70
N GLY A 310 9.62 -30.43 12.77
CA GLY A 310 10.52 -29.48 12.12
C GLY A 310 11.14 -28.47 13.08
N PRO A 311 12.14 -27.72 12.60
CA PRO A 311 12.91 -26.79 13.42
C PRO A 311 12.13 -25.56 13.85
N ARG A 312 11.17 -25.05 13.06
CA ARG A 312 10.36 -23.89 13.42
C ARG A 312 9.28 -24.32 14.39
N ARG A 313 9.50 -24.00 15.66
CA ARG A 313 8.64 -24.43 16.76
C ARG A 313 7.51 -23.46 17.04
N TYR A 314 7.64 -22.22 16.58
CA TYR A 314 6.66 -21.15 16.74
C TYR A 314 6.88 -20.10 15.66
N ASP A 315 5.82 -19.54 15.13
CA ASP A 315 5.83 -18.31 14.35
C ASP A 315 4.57 -17.50 14.65
N SER A 316 4.71 -16.18 14.59
CA SER A 316 3.63 -15.22 14.79
C SER A 316 3.91 -13.95 14.01
N TYR A 317 2.89 -13.44 13.35
CA TYR A 317 2.92 -12.17 12.63
C TYR A 317 3.44 -11.01 13.50
N TYR A 318 3.10 -11.02 14.81
CA TYR A 318 3.47 -9.98 15.76
C TYR A 318 4.73 -10.29 16.56
N LEU A 319 4.84 -11.53 17.07
CA LEU A 319 5.82 -11.87 18.09
C LEU A 319 7.16 -12.31 17.52
N GLY A 320 7.20 -12.82 16.28
CA GLY A 320 8.39 -13.38 15.66
C GLY A 320 8.42 -14.91 15.73
N GLU A 321 9.61 -15.50 15.67
CA GLU A 321 9.80 -16.93 15.48
C GLU A 321 10.63 -17.58 16.60
N THR A 322 10.44 -18.89 16.78
CA THR A 322 11.34 -19.75 17.57
C THR A 322 11.81 -20.88 16.67
N TYR A 323 13.11 -20.92 16.38
CA TYR A 323 13.76 -21.91 15.53
C TYR A 323 14.74 -22.76 16.33
N ASP A 324 14.50 -24.07 16.37
CA ASP A 324 15.36 -25.04 17.05
C ASP A 324 16.18 -25.83 16.01
N ALA A 325 17.39 -25.40 15.72
CA ALA A 325 18.27 -26.03 14.74
C ALA A 325 18.62 -27.48 15.06
N ARG A 326 18.47 -27.94 16.31
CA ARG A 326 18.67 -29.34 16.70
C ARG A 326 17.65 -30.29 16.05
N ARG A 327 16.51 -29.71 15.56
CA ARG A 327 15.42 -30.43 14.91
C ARG A 327 15.43 -30.32 13.39
N GLU A 328 16.49 -29.76 12.82
CA GLU A 328 16.64 -29.76 11.36
C GLU A 328 16.66 -31.19 10.83
N MET A 329 15.99 -31.44 9.76
CA MET A 329 15.90 -32.70 9.04
C MET A 329 16.53 -32.54 7.65
N PRO A 330 17.87 -32.64 7.53
CA PRO A 330 18.54 -32.41 6.24
C PRO A 330 17.96 -33.29 5.13
N GLY A 331 17.69 -32.70 4.00
CA GLY A 331 17.13 -33.39 2.84
C GLY A 331 15.61 -33.66 2.90
N TRP A 332 14.88 -33.18 3.92
CA TRP A 332 13.45 -33.46 4.06
C TRP A 332 12.62 -33.07 2.83
N ASN A 333 13.07 -32.09 2.06
CA ASN A 333 12.43 -31.58 0.86
C ASN A 333 13.14 -32.03 -0.45
N THR A 334 13.97 -33.08 -0.37
CA THR A 334 14.67 -33.66 -1.53
C THR A 334 14.27 -35.13 -1.76
N PRO A 335 14.48 -35.65 -2.98
CA PRO A 335 14.34 -37.10 -3.24
C PRO A 335 15.22 -37.96 -2.35
N GLY A 336 14.78 -39.22 -2.09
CA GLY A 336 15.49 -40.18 -1.29
C GLY A 336 15.34 -40.02 0.23
N PHE A 337 14.66 -38.98 0.73
CA PHE A 337 14.40 -38.83 2.16
C PHE A 337 13.32 -39.79 2.64
N ASP A 338 13.61 -40.53 3.72
CA ASP A 338 12.64 -41.44 4.33
C ASP A 338 11.58 -40.69 5.17
N ALA A 339 10.42 -40.47 4.59
CA ALA A 339 9.26 -39.92 5.25
C ALA A 339 8.27 -40.99 5.74
N SER A 340 8.65 -42.26 5.88
CA SER A 340 7.74 -43.33 6.26
C SER A 340 7.11 -43.14 7.65
N ARG A 341 7.80 -42.44 8.55
CA ARG A 341 7.34 -42.11 9.91
C ARG A 341 6.46 -40.85 9.95
N TRP A 342 6.36 -40.07 8.84
CA TRP A 342 5.53 -38.89 8.79
C TRP A 342 4.05 -39.30 8.67
N ALA A 343 3.18 -38.54 9.30
CA ALA A 343 1.75 -38.74 9.17
C ALA A 343 1.27 -38.46 7.73
N ALA A 344 0.14 -39.03 7.35
CA ALA A 344 -0.55 -38.60 6.15
C ALA A 344 -1.12 -37.20 6.38
N ALA A 345 -1.05 -36.34 5.36
CA ALA A 345 -1.74 -35.07 5.37
C ALA A 345 -3.26 -35.30 5.39
N ARG A 346 -3.97 -34.43 6.08
CA ARG A 346 -5.41 -34.55 6.25
C ARG A 346 -6.11 -33.63 5.24
N PRO A 347 -6.95 -34.15 4.33
CA PRO A 347 -7.86 -33.33 3.56
C PRO A 347 -8.78 -32.52 4.49
N VAL A 348 -8.93 -31.25 4.19
CA VAL A 348 -9.76 -30.32 4.97
C VAL A 348 -10.66 -29.52 4.04
N ASP A 349 -11.70 -28.92 4.60
CA ASP A 349 -12.59 -28.05 3.84
C ASP A 349 -11.84 -26.83 3.29
N ALA A 350 -12.29 -26.33 2.15
CA ALA A 350 -11.82 -25.06 1.62
C ALA A 350 -12.19 -23.89 2.58
N PRO A 351 -11.46 -22.78 2.58
CA PRO A 351 -11.97 -21.57 3.18
C PRO A 351 -13.27 -21.13 2.49
N ALA A 352 -14.11 -20.36 3.17
CA ALA A 352 -15.35 -19.86 2.57
C ALA A 352 -15.09 -18.89 1.40
N GLY A 353 -13.95 -18.22 1.41
CA GLY A 353 -13.57 -17.26 0.39
C GLY A 353 -13.28 -17.86 -0.99
N GLN A 354 -13.57 -17.11 -2.04
CA GLN A 354 -13.24 -17.49 -3.41
C GLN A 354 -11.73 -17.55 -3.61
N LEU A 355 -11.26 -18.62 -4.25
CA LEU A 355 -9.86 -18.76 -4.65
C LEU A 355 -9.60 -17.87 -5.88
N ARG A 356 -8.67 -16.89 -5.76
CA ARG A 356 -8.31 -15.93 -6.82
C ARG A 356 -6.80 -15.87 -7.01
N ALA A 357 -6.37 -15.58 -8.23
CA ALA A 357 -4.95 -15.32 -8.48
C ALA A 357 -4.49 -14.04 -7.77
N GLN A 358 -3.30 -14.07 -7.18
CA GLN A 358 -2.65 -12.87 -6.66
C GLN A 358 -2.19 -11.99 -7.84
N GLU A 359 -2.74 -10.79 -7.94
CA GLU A 359 -2.40 -9.83 -9.00
C GLU A 359 -1.41 -8.76 -8.54
N HIS A 360 -1.39 -8.44 -7.25
CA HIS A 360 -0.50 -7.44 -6.68
C HIS A 360 0.94 -7.97 -6.52
N GLU A 361 1.86 -7.05 -6.35
CA GLU A 361 3.28 -7.35 -6.20
C GLU A 361 3.54 -8.24 -4.98
N PRO A 362 4.36 -9.29 -5.13
CA PRO A 362 4.72 -10.16 -4.02
C PRO A 362 5.61 -9.42 -3.01
N ILE A 363 5.59 -9.90 -1.77
CA ILE A 363 6.52 -9.44 -0.75
C ILE A 363 7.88 -10.10 -0.98
N ARG A 364 8.96 -9.32 -0.93
CA ARG A 364 10.34 -9.79 -1.17
C ARG A 364 11.33 -9.10 -0.26
N VAL A 365 12.50 -9.70 -0.13
CA VAL A 365 13.70 -8.97 0.28
C VAL A 365 14.08 -8.05 -0.87
N VAL A 366 13.89 -6.74 -0.68
CA VAL A 366 14.11 -5.74 -1.74
C VAL A 366 15.49 -5.08 -1.64
N ALA A 367 16.11 -5.10 -0.46
CA ALA A 367 17.44 -4.58 -0.23
C ALA A 367 18.10 -5.23 1.00
N THR A 368 19.42 -5.16 1.03
CA THR A 368 20.24 -5.45 2.23
C THR A 368 20.90 -4.16 2.71
N ARG A 369 20.97 -3.99 4.04
CA ARG A 369 21.56 -2.80 4.66
C ARG A 369 22.96 -3.10 5.19
N PRO A 370 23.87 -2.11 5.14
CA PRO A 370 25.15 -2.20 5.81
C PRO A 370 24.97 -2.38 7.32
N ILE A 371 25.93 -3.08 7.93
CA ILE A 371 25.92 -3.35 9.36
C ILE A 371 27.05 -2.57 10.00
N HIS A 372 26.72 -1.79 11.02
CA HIS A 372 27.68 -1.11 11.86
C HIS A 372 28.06 -1.95 13.07
N PRO A 373 29.26 -1.80 13.61
CA PRO A 373 29.67 -2.51 14.83
C PRO A 373 28.67 -2.28 15.97
N PRO A 374 28.28 -3.33 16.72
CA PRO A 374 27.33 -3.17 17.82
C PRO A 374 27.96 -2.45 19.02
N ARG A 375 27.10 -1.77 19.77
CA ARG A 375 27.40 -1.35 21.13
C ARG A 375 27.19 -2.50 22.09
N GLN A 376 27.87 -2.50 23.22
CA GLN A 376 27.68 -3.48 24.32
C GLN A 376 27.23 -2.72 25.57
N PRO A 377 25.93 -2.56 25.81
CA PRO A 377 25.42 -1.96 27.04
C PRO A 377 25.83 -2.72 28.30
N SER A 378 26.04 -4.02 28.17
CA SER A 378 26.69 -4.88 29.16
C SER A 378 27.43 -6.03 28.45
N PRO A 379 28.47 -6.64 29.09
CA PRO A 379 29.19 -7.77 28.49
C PRO A 379 28.21 -8.86 28.03
N GLY A 380 28.38 -9.35 26.78
CA GLY A 380 27.54 -10.41 26.23
C GLY A 380 26.14 -9.95 25.76
N VAL A 381 25.83 -8.66 25.76
CA VAL A 381 24.61 -8.07 25.14
C VAL A 381 25.03 -7.10 24.06
N PHE A 382 24.62 -7.35 22.84
CA PHE A 382 25.01 -6.58 21.65
C PHE A 382 23.81 -5.81 21.11
N VAL A 383 23.95 -4.50 20.88
CA VAL A 383 22.92 -3.63 20.30
C VAL A 383 23.46 -3.02 19.01
N TYR A 384 22.84 -3.38 17.91
CA TYR A 384 23.10 -2.84 16.58
C TYR A 384 22.16 -1.67 16.31
N ASP A 385 22.72 -0.54 15.87
CA ASP A 385 21.96 0.56 15.24
C ASP A 385 22.10 0.41 13.73
N ILE A 386 20.96 0.22 13.05
CA ILE A 386 20.91 0.02 11.60
C ILE A 386 21.01 1.35 10.86
N GLY A 387 20.89 2.48 11.58
CA GLY A 387 20.93 3.84 11.03
C GLY A 387 19.66 4.22 10.24
N GLN A 388 18.68 3.33 10.14
CA GLN A 388 17.41 3.54 9.45
C GLN A 388 16.30 2.68 10.07
N ASN A 389 15.18 3.29 10.39
CA ASN A 389 13.97 2.57 10.76
C ASN A 389 13.34 1.93 9.51
N LEU A 390 13.12 0.63 9.53
CA LEU A 390 12.65 -0.14 8.37
C LEU A 390 11.83 -1.37 8.79
N SER A 391 11.14 -2.00 7.83
CA SER A 391 10.55 -3.32 7.98
C SER A 391 11.49 -4.41 7.44
N GLY A 392 11.67 -5.49 8.20
CA GLY A 392 12.56 -6.58 7.78
C GLY A 392 12.96 -7.53 8.88
N TRP A 393 14.13 -8.13 8.73
CA TRP A 393 14.75 -9.04 9.69
C TRP A 393 16.27 -9.07 9.56
N ALA A 394 16.93 -9.74 10.54
CA ALA A 394 18.35 -9.99 10.51
C ALA A 394 18.65 -11.42 10.02
N ARG A 395 19.63 -11.56 9.14
CA ARG A 395 20.31 -12.82 8.87
C ARG A 395 21.54 -12.93 9.75
N ILE A 396 21.63 -14.01 10.52
CA ILE A 396 22.68 -14.20 11.52
C ILE A 396 23.50 -15.45 11.25
N ARG A 397 24.75 -15.39 11.69
CA ARG A 397 25.66 -16.56 11.82
C ARG A 397 25.94 -16.80 13.28
N VAL A 398 25.66 -18.01 13.76
CA VAL A 398 25.81 -18.40 15.16
C VAL A 398 26.86 -19.49 15.28
N SER A 399 27.79 -19.32 16.21
CA SER A 399 28.70 -20.38 16.66
C SER A 399 28.51 -20.53 18.16
N ALA A 400 27.92 -21.64 18.59
CA ALA A 400 27.51 -21.87 19.97
C ALA A 400 27.45 -23.36 20.30
N PRO A 401 27.59 -23.75 21.57
CA PRO A 401 27.33 -25.13 22.02
C PRO A 401 25.87 -25.53 21.72
N LYS A 402 25.66 -26.85 21.54
CA LYS A 402 24.33 -27.42 21.30
C LYS A 402 23.33 -27.01 22.40
N GLY A 403 22.18 -26.50 21.99
CA GLY A 403 21.10 -26.11 22.88
C GLY A 403 21.22 -24.67 23.40
N THR A 404 22.27 -23.95 23.03
CA THR A 404 22.38 -22.51 23.35
C THR A 404 21.29 -21.75 22.61
N ALA A 405 20.53 -20.94 23.34
CA ALA A 405 19.52 -20.08 22.79
C ALA A 405 20.03 -18.64 22.64
N VAL A 406 19.78 -18.06 21.49
CA VAL A 406 20.05 -16.67 21.14
C VAL A 406 18.72 -15.94 20.94
N GLU A 407 18.54 -14.83 21.61
CA GLU A 407 17.41 -13.92 21.46
C GLU A 407 17.80 -12.76 20.53
N LEU A 408 16.94 -12.49 19.54
CA LEU A 408 17.00 -11.31 18.68
C LEU A 408 15.79 -10.45 19.00
N PHE A 409 15.99 -9.28 19.59
CA PHE A 409 14.95 -8.35 19.99
C PHE A 409 15.04 -7.08 19.17
N TYR A 410 13.97 -6.74 18.45
CA TYR A 410 13.93 -5.65 17.50
C TYR A 410 13.08 -4.49 18.02
N SER A 411 13.52 -3.23 17.85
CA SER A 411 12.76 -2.06 18.26
C SER A 411 13.10 -0.80 17.47
N GLU A 412 12.17 0.14 17.45
CA GLU A 412 12.38 1.50 16.94
C GLU A 412 13.03 2.43 17.97
N LYS A 413 13.04 2.04 19.23
CA LYS A 413 13.42 2.89 20.37
C LYS A 413 14.48 2.24 21.25
N LEU A 414 15.27 3.09 21.91
CA LEU A 414 16.14 2.70 23.00
C LEU A 414 15.59 3.24 24.33
N ASP A 415 15.78 2.49 25.40
CA ASP A 415 15.62 2.96 26.75
C ASP A 415 16.79 3.85 27.20
N ALA A 416 16.73 4.40 28.42
CA ALA A 416 17.79 5.23 28.98
C ALA A 416 19.14 4.49 29.14
N GLY A 417 19.12 3.16 29.20
CA GLY A 417 20.31 2.29 29.25
C GLY A 417 20.88 1.96 27.88
N GLY A 418 20.29 2.47 26.79
CA GLY A 418 20.72 2.21 25.41
C GLY A 418 20.33 0.81 24.91
N ARG A 419 19.33 0.16 25.50
CA ARG A 419 18.75 -1.11 25.05
C ARG A 419 17.44 -0.88 24.30
N PRO A 420 17.10 -1.72 23.31
CA PRO A 420 15.80 -1.67 22.66
C PRO A 420 14.62 -1.76 23.63
N SER A 421 13.56 -0.98 23.38
CA SER A 421 12.36 -0.91 24.21
C SER A 421 11.08 -0.90 23.38
N HIS A 422 10.02 -1.57 23.89
CA HIS A 422 8.66 -1.59 23.34
C HIS A 422 7.61 -1.14 24.33
N GLU A 423 7.97 -0.30 25.26
CA GLU A 423 7.14 0.06 26.43
C GLU A 423 5.65 0.28 26.09
N VAL A 424 5.35 1.01 25.01
CA VAL A 424 3.97 1.28 24.61
C VAL A 424 3.34 0.13 23.82
N GLY A 425 4.12 -0.57 22.98
CA GLY A 425 3.62 -1.67 22.15
C GLY A 425 3.04 -2.84 22.95
N TYR A 426 3.57 -3.08 24.15
CA TYR A 426 3.07 -4.16 25.04
C TYR A 426 1.66 -3.94 25.57
N ALA A 427 1.15 -2.72 25.57
CA ALA A 427 -0.22 -2.44 25.95
C ALA A 427 -1.23 -2.90 24.88
N LEU A 428 -0.81 -3.01 23.63
CA LEU A 428 -1.67 -3.28 22.48
C LEU A 428 -1.58 -4.72 21.99
N VAL A 429 -0.41 -5.36 22.16
CA VAL A 429 -0.14 -6.72 21.71
C VAL A 429 0.40 -7.55 22.86
N GLY A 430 -0.29 -8.61 23.22
CA GLY A 430 0.15 -9.54 24.26
C GLY A 430 1.33 -10.39 23.78
N GLY A 431 2.33 -10.57 24.65
CA GLY A 431 3.45 -11.44 24.40
C GLY A 431 4.76 -10.73 24.10
N GLN A 432 5.75 -11.50 23.68
CA GLN A 432 7.11 -11.03 23.40
C GLN A 432 7.19 -10.39 22.02
N LEU A 433 6.70 -9.17 21.90
CA LEU A 433 6.62 -8.44 20.64
C LEU A 433 7.98 -8.40 19.93
N GLN A 434 7.97 -8.69 18.62
CA GLN A 434 9.13 -8.58 17.71
C GLN A 434 10.41 -9.26 18.24
N THR A 435 10.30 -10.50 18.71
CA THR A 435 11.43 -11.25 19.27
C THR A 435 11.59 -12.59 18.56
N ASP A 436 12.74 -12.86 18.00
CA ASP A 436 13.08 -14.17 17.47
C ASP A 436 14.00 -14.94 18.44
N TYR A 437 13.87 -16.26 18.46
CA TYR A 437 14.76 -17.18 19.17
C TYR A 437 15.39 -18.18 18.21
N TYR A 438 16.71 -18.27 18.27
CA TYR A 438 17.47 -19.31 17.61
C TYR A 438 18.14 -20.25 18.61
N ILE A 439 17.93 -21.55 18.50
CA ILE A 439 18.52 -22.58 19.36
C ILE A 439 19.55 -23.35 18.55
N ALA A 440 20.83 -23.21 18.92
CA ALA A 440 21.94 -23.79 18.19
C ALA A 440 21.95 -25.32 18.24
N ARG A 441 22.30 -25.97 17.14
CA ARG A 441 22.54 -27.41 17.07
C ARG A 441 23.97 -27.81 17.51
N GLY A 442 24.91 -26.84 17.54
CA GLY A 442 26.29 -27.05 17.95
C GLY A 442 27.20 -27.59 16.84
N ALA A 443 26.91 -27.28 15.59
CA ALA A 443 27.63 -27.79 14.41
C ALA A 443 28.62 -26.76 13.81
N GLY A 444 29.23 -25.91 14.63
CA GLY A 444 30.12 -24.84 14.18
C GLY A 444 29.38 -23.59 13.80
N ALA A 445 29.67 -22.96 12.66
CA ALA A 445 29.01 -21.76 12.19
C ALA A 445 27.68 -22.08 11.51
N GLU A 446 26.58 -21.71 12.13
CA GLU A 446 25.22 -21.95 11.68
C GLU A 446 24.61 -20.68 11.14
N LEU A 447 24.04 -20.69 9.92
CA LEU A 447 23.40 -19.55 9.28
C LEU A 447 21.89 -19.65 9.43
N TRP A 448 21.23 -18.58 9.86
CA TRP A 448 19.78 -18.56 10.01
C TRP A 448 19.16 -17.22 9.62
N THR A 449 17.92 -17.27 9.12
CA THR A 449 17.08 -16.14 8.77
C THR A 449 15.63 -16.46 9.12
N PRO A 450 14.87 -15.55 9.75
CA PRO A 450 13.41 -15.70 9.91
C PRO A 450 12.71 -15.86 8.57
N ARG A 451 11.47 -16.37 8.56
CA ARG A 451 10.74 -16.64 7.32
C ARG A 451 9.30 -16.15 7.29
N PHE A 452 8.57 -16.24 8.41
CA PHE A 452 7.13 -16.01 8.47
C PHE A 452 6.70 -14.80 9.31
N SER A 453 7.64 -13.94 9.70
CA SER A 453 7.34 -12.72 10.42
C SER A 453 8.34 -11.62 10.08
N TYR A 454 7.86 -10.43 9.72
CA TYR A 454 8.72 -9.25 9.60
C TYR A 454 8.67 -8.41 10.87
N LYS A 455 9.62 -7.52 11.06
CA LYS A 455 9.76 -6.62 12.21
C LYS A 455 9.94 -5.18 11.72
N GLY A 456 9.40 -4.22 12.47
CA GLY A 456 9.69 -2.80 12.30
C GLY A 456 10.75 -2.38 13.29
N PHE A 457 11.91 -1.86 12.85
CA PHE A 457 13.01 -1.55 13.76
C PHE A 457 14.09 -0.64 13.16
N GLN A 458 14.77 0.04 14.05
CA GLN A 458 16.08 0.64 13.80
C GLN A 458 17.17 -0.04 14.65
N TYR A 459 16.78 -0.65 15.77
CA TYR A 459 17.70 -1.26 16.73
C TYR A 459 17.44 -2.74 16.86
N LEU A 460 18.54 -3.52 16.87
CA LEU A 460 18.51 -4.96 17.09
C LEU A 460 19.38 -5.31 18.28
N GLN A 461 18.80 -5.93 19.31
CA GLN A 461 19.57 -6.52 20.42
C GLN A 461 19.78 -8.01 20.18
N ILE A 462 21.00 -8.48 20.39
CA ILE A 462 21.35 -9.89 20.45
C ILE A 462 21.84 -10.21 21.87
N SER A 463 21.21 -11.21 22.48
CA SER A 463 21.45 -11.61 23.86
C SER A 463 21.05 -13.08 24.08
N ALA A 464 21.28 -13.61 25.26
CA ALA A 464 20.56 -14.80 25.73
C ALA A 464 19.11 -14.44 26.10
N PRO A 465 18.19 -15.43 26.19
CA PRO A 465 16.78 -15.20 26.47
C PRO A 465 16.54 -14.30 27.69
N GLY A 466 15.58 -13.37 27.55
CA GLY A 466 15.27 -12.37 28.59
C GLY A 466 16.29 -11.25 28.69
N GLY A 467 17.05 -10.98 27.63
CA GLY A 467 18.04 -9.92 27.61
C GLY A 467 19.29 -10.22 28.45
N GLN A 468 19.51 -11.49 28.83
CA GLN A 468 20.66 -11.91 29.61
C GLN A 468 21.94 -11.93 28.76
N PRO A 469 23.14 -11.83 29.39
CA PRO A 469 24.39 -11.95 28.69
C PRO A 469 24.56 -13.30 27.96
N LEU A 470 25.03 -13.29 26.72
CA LEU A 470 25.50 -14.49 26.03
C LEU A 470 26.77 -15.05 26.75
N PRO A 471 26.90 -16.38 26.89
CA PRO A 471 28.12 -17.00 27.38
C PRO A 471 29.33 -16.61 26.53
N ALA A 472 30.53 -16.55 27.14
CA ALA A 472 31.75 -16.14 26.46
C ALA A 472 32.20 -17.03 25.29
N ASN A 473 31.73 -18.29 25.25
CA ASN A 473 31.96 -19.24 24.17
C ASN A 473 30.88 -19.21 23.06
N VAL A 474 30.03 -18.20 23.05
CA VAL A 474 28.99 -17.97 22.03
C VAL A 474 29.38 -16.80 21.18
N SER A 475 29.39 -16.97 19.87
CA SER A 475 29.61 -15.91 18.90
C SER A 475 28.39 -15.77 17.97
N VAL A 476 27.86 -14.56 17.84
CA VAL A 476 26.77 -14.26 16.92
C VAL A 476 27.18 -13.07 16.06
N HIS A 477 27.13 -13.23 14.74
CA HIS A 477 27.38 -12.19 13.77
C HIS A 477 26.11 -11.91 12.98
N VAL A 478 25.74 -10.64 12.82
CA VAL A 478 24.72 -10.22 11.87
C VAL A 478 25.37 -10.17 10.50
N GLU A 479 24.94 -11.04 9.60
CA GLU A 479 25.45 -11.13 8.22
C GLU A 479 24.79 -10.08 7.31
N ALA A 480 23.50 -9.83 7.53
CA ALA A 480 22.74 -8.87 6.77
C ALA A 480 21.50 -8.40 7.55
N ILE A 481 21.10 -7.18 7.33
CA ILE A 481 19.74 -6.70 7.61
C ILE A 481 19.01 -6.67 6.27
N GLU A 482 17.95 -7.44 6.16
CA GLU A 482 17.17 -7.61 4.95
C GLU A 482 15.87 -6.79 5.06
N GLN A 483 15.72 -5.80 4.17
CA GLN A 483 14.50 -5.00 4.06
C GLN A 483 13.45 -5.79 3.29
N ILE A 484 12.24 -5.87 3.83
CA ILE A 484 11.14 -6.66 3.28
C ILE A 484 9.94 -5.77 3.07
N ARG A 485 9.39 -5.80 1.86
CA ARG A 485 8.14 -5.14 1.50
C ARG A 485 7.55 -5.72 0.21
N SER A 486 6.33 -5.32 -0.12
CA SER A 486 5.79 -5.51 -1.48
C SER A 486 6.76 -4.90 -2.51
N ALA A 487 7.07 -5.66 -3.55
CA ALA A 487 8.11 -5.32 -4.52
C ALA A 487 7.62 -4.31 -5.58
N LEU A 488 6.98 -3.22 -5.12
CA LEU A 488 6.56 -2.12 -6.00
C LEU A 488 7.77 -1.41 -6.56
N GLU A 489 7.70 -1.03 -7.84
CA GLU A 489 8.74 -0.23 -8.49
C GLU A 489 8.65 1.24 -8.03
N THR A 490 9.79 1.86 -7.80
CA THR A 490 9.87 3.30 -7.49
C THR A 490 9.70 4.09 -8.78
N THR A 491 8.70 4.99 -8.80
CA THR A 491 8.34 5.76 -10.00
C THR A 491 8.78 7.20 -9.97
N SER A 492 9.31 7.70 -8.84
CA SER A 492 9.58 9.11 -8.69
C SER A 492 10.96 9.43 -8.14
N LYS A 493 11.40 10.66 -8.44
CA LYS A 493 12.63 11.26 -7.90
C LYS A 493 12.32 12.69 -7.46
N PHE A 494 12.97 13.13 -6.39
CA PHE A 494 12.81 14.48 -5.86
C PHE A 494 14.12 14.98 -5.25
N ASP A 495 14.47 16.21 -5.55
CA ASP A 495 15.63 16.89 -4.98
C ASP A 495 15.37 18.40 -4.91
N THR A 496 15.85 19.02 -3.85
CA THR A 496 15.77 20.47 -3.67
C THR A 496 17.06 21.05 -3.10
N GLY A 497 17.20 22.39 -3.15
CA GLY A 497 18.26 23.12 -2.43
C GLY A 497 18.13 23.05 -0.90
N ASN A 498 17.04 22.51 -0.34
CA ASN A 498 16.82 22.43 1.09
C ASN A 498 17.02 20.99 1.60
N ARG A 499 18.06 20.78 2.40
CA ARG A 499 18.42 19.49 2.97
C ARG A 499 17.31 18.87 3.82
N LEU A 500 16.59 19.69 4.61
CA LEU A 500 15.52 19.19 5.48
C LEU A 500 14.35 18.62 4.66
N LEU A 501 13.91 19.32 3.60
CA LEU A 501 12.87 18.81 2.71
C LEU A 501 13.30 17.49 2.04
N ASN A 502 14.55 17.37 1.61
CA ASN A 502 15.05 16.11 1.04
C ASN A 502 15.05 14.98 2.08
N ARG A 503 15.33 15.27 3.35
CA ARG A 503 15.24 14.28 4.44
C ARG A 503 13.79 13.93 4.77
N ILE A 504 12.87 14.90 4.79
CA ILE A 504 11.43 14.64 4.98
C ILE A 504 10.90 13.71 3.88
N HIS A 505 11.25 14.00 2.61
CA HIS A 505 10.92 13.12 1.49
C HIS A 505 11.46 11.69 1.68
N GLY A 506 12.74 11.58 2.07
CA GLY A 506 13.38 10.29 2.35
C GLY A 506 12.71 9.53 3.49
N ASN A 507 12.43 10.19 4.62
CA ASN A 507 11.77 9.57 5.79
C ASN A 507 10.33 9.15 5.46
N THR A 508 9.61 9.95 4.67
CA THR A 508 8.27 9.57 4.18
C THR A 508 8.33 8.32 3.32
N ARG A 509 9.27 8.27 2.39
CA ARG A 509 9.45 7.08 1.55
C ARG A 509 9.74 5.83 2.40
N TRP A 510 10.62 5.93 3.40
CA TRP A 510 10.93 4.83 4.31
C TRP A 510 9.73 4.39 5.14
N ALA A 511 8.93 5.34 5.64
CA ALA A 511 7.71 5.02 6.38
C ALA A 511 6.68 4.32 5.48
N VAL A 512 6.50 4.77 4.23
CA VAL A 512 5.63 4.10 3.26
C VAL A 512 6.15 2.69 2.94
N GLU A 513 7.44 2.55 2.59
CA GLU A 513 8.04 1.25 2.26
C GLU A 513 7.89 0.23 3.39
N SER A 514 8.02 0.68 4.64
CA SER A 514 7.93 -0.18 5.83
C SER A 514 6.49 -0.67 6.11
N ASN A 515 5.50 -0.08 5.47
CA ASN A 515 4.09 -0.38 5.69
C ASN A 515 3.38 -1.00 4.46
N LEU A 516 4.15 -1.47 3.46
CA LEU A 516 3.64 -2.11 2.26
C LEU A 516 3.90 -3.63 2.27
N HIS A 517 2.92 -4.41 2.74
CA HIS A 517 3.02 -5.88 2.82
C HIS A 517 1.79 -6.58 2.25
N GLY A 518 1.47 -6.31 0.96
CA GLY A 518 0.25 -6.77 0.30
C GLY A 518 -1.01 -6.00 0.73
N VAL A 519 -0.87 -5.21 1.76
CA VAL A 519 -1.81 -4.21 2.29
C VAL A 519 -1.02 -2.96 2.66
N VAL A 520 -1.72 -1.88 2.98
CA VAL A 520 -1.12 -0.68 3.58
C VAL A 520 -1.39 -0.76 5.08
N THR A 521 -0.34 -0.97 5.88
CA THR A 521 -0.46 -0.99 7.34
C THR A 521 -0.14 0.38 7.94
N ASP A 522 -0.62 0.65 9.12
CA ASP A 522 -0.35 1.87 9.90
C ASP A 522 1.12 1.94 10.36
N THR A 523 1.60 0.89 11.01
CA THR A 523 2.96 0.77 11.53
C THR A 523 3.51 -0.64 11.37
N PRO A 524 4.84 -0.82 11.15
CA PRO A 524 5.44 -2.14 11.01
C PRO A 524 5.78 -2.81 12.34
N ILE A 525 5.56 -2.14 13.48
CA ILE A 525 6.05 -2.61 14.79
C ILE A 525 5.01 -3.41 15.60
N TYR A 526 3.85 -2.86 15.92
CA TYR A 526 2.93 -3.49 16.88
C TYR A 526 1.49 -3.64 16.39
N GLU A 527 0.90 -2.66 15.71
CA GLU A 527 -0.45 -2.81 15.15
C GLU A 527 -0.43 -3.65 13.88
N LYS A 528 0.38 -3.27 12.91
CA LYS A 528 0.47 -3.92 11.58
C LYS A 528 -0.90 -4.13 10.96
N ASN A 529 -1.80 -3.18 11.18
CA ASN A 529 -3.20 -3.24 10.77
C ASN A 529 -3.44 -2.49 9.47
N PRO A 530 -4.32 -2.99 8.59
CA PRO A 530 -4.70 -2.30 7.37
C PRO A 530 -5.74 -1.20 7.65
N TRP A 531 -5.33 -0.18 8.41
CA TRP A 531 -6.16 0.97 8.76
C TRP A 531 -6.57 1.75 7.52
N THR A 532 -7.88 1.98 7.37
CA THR A 532 -8.47 2.65 6.21
C THR A 532 -8.15 4.14 6.18
N GLY A 533 -8.07 4.78 7.35
CA GLY A 533 -7.68 6.19 7.50
C GLY A 533 -6.26 6.45 7.00
N ASP A 534 -5.33 5.60 7.39
CA ASP A 534 -3.92 5.67 7.00
C ASP A 534 -3.75 5.47 5.50
N ALA A 535 -4.41 4.44 4.97
CA ALA A 535 -4.34 4.11 3.56
C ALA A 535 -4.91 5.21 2.66
N GLN A 536 -6.04 5.85 3.04
CA GLN A 536 -6.64 6.93 2.26
C GLN A 536 -5.80 8.22 2.29
N LEU A 537 -5.25 8.58 3.47
CA LEU A 537 -4.40 9.76 3.59
C LEU A 537 -3.16 9.64 2.71
N SER A 538 -2.54 8.46 2.71
CA SER A 538 -1.31 8.20 1.97
C SER A 538 -1.52 7.76 0.52
N ALA A 539 -2.77 7.63 0.03
CA ALA A 539 -3.04 7.13 -1.31
C ALA A 539 -2.32 7.93 -2.41
N GLY A 540 -2.40 9.27 -2.37
CA GLY A 540 -1.71 10.12 -3.33
C GLY A 540 -0.19 10.03 -3.23
N VAL A 541 0.35 9.89 -2.01
CA VAL A 541 1.80 9.75 -1.75
C VAL A 541 2.31 8.42 -2.27
N ILE A 542 1.64 7.31 -1.96
CA ILE A 542 2.02 5.96 -2.42
C ILE A 542 2.04 5.92 -3.96
N ALA A 543 0.99 6.43 -4.61
CA ALA A 543 0.90 6.48 -6.07
C ALA A 543 1.90 7.44 -6.72
N THR A 544 2.42 8.42 -5.98
CA THR A 544 3.50 9.30 -6.45
C THR A 544 4.86 8.61 -6.33
N LEU A 545 5.10 7.89 -5.23
CA LEU A 545 6.40 7.27 -4.96
C LEU A 545 6.60 5.94 -5.70
N PHE A 546 5.52 5.19 -5.97
CA PHE A 546 5.55 3.83 -6.47
C PHE A 546 4.51 3.57 -7.57
N ASP A 547 4.77 2.58 -8.42
CA ASP A 547 3.75 1.98 -9.27
C ASP A 547 2.79 1.14 -8.40
N ALA A 548 1.71 1.76 -7.97
CA ALA A 548 0.75 1.18 -7.04
C ALA A 548 -0.54 0.65 -7.72
N GLU A 549 -0.59 0.60 -9.06
CA GLU A 549 -1.83 0.25 -9.78
C GLU A 549 -2.39 -1.10 -9.34
N ARG A 550 -1.56 -2.14 -9.27
CA ARG A 550 -1.99 -3.49 -8.89
C ARG A 550 -2.36 -3.58 -7.42
N LEU A 551 -1.58 -2.92 -6.56
CA LEU A 551 -1.91 -2.81 -5.15
C LEU A 551 -3.29 -2.16 -4.97
N TYR A 552 -3.59 -1.08 -5.65
CA TYR A 552 -4.90 -0.40 -5.55
C TYR A 552 -6.04 -1.23 -6.10
N ARG A 553 -5.82 -2.03 -7.15
CA ARG A 553 -6.81 -3.02 -7.61
C ARG A 553 -7.11 -4.08 -6.55
N LYS A 554 -6.07 -4.55 -5.83
CA LYS A 554 -6.24 -5.48 -4.70
C LYS A 554 -7.04 -4.83 -3.58
N LEU A 555 -6.68 -3.60 -3.17
CA LEU A 555 -7.39 -2.86 -2.13
C LEU A 555 -8.85 -2.58 -2.51
N ALA A 556 -9.14 -2.30 -3.79
CA ALA A 556 -10.52 -2.21 -4.28
C ALA A 556 -11.29 -3.55 -4.18
N GLY A 557 -10.59 -4.67 -4.18
CA GLY A 557 -11.15 -5.99 -3.84
C GLY A 557 -11.47 -6.11 -2.36
N ASP A 558 -10.53 -5.72 -1.51
CA ASP A 558 -10.71 -5.72 -0.05
C ASP A 558 -11.86 -4.82 0.39
N MET A 559 -12.02 -3.65 -0.26
CA MET A 559 -13.17 -2.77 -0.04
C MET A 559 -14.50 -3.48 -0.30
N ALA A 560 -14.58 -4.22 -1.42
CA ALA A 560 -15.79 -4.95 -1.78
C ALA A 560 -16.08 -6.11 -0.82
N ASP A 561 -15.03 -6.79 -0.37
CA ASP A 561 -15.14 -7.89 0.58
C ASP A 561 -15.54 -7.39 1.98
N ALA A 562 -15.07 -6.21 2.39
CA ALA A 562 -15.31 -5.64 3.71
C ALA A 562 -16.65 -4.90 3.85
N GLN A 563 -17.22 -4.32 2.78
CA GLN A 563 -18.50 -3.61 2.89
C GLN A 563 -19.66 -4.61 3.04
N ASN A 564 -20.45 -4.48 4.11
CA ASN A 564 -21.62 -5.34 4.30
C ASN A 564 -22.84 -4.89 3.47
N ALA A 565 -23.92 -5.69 3.53
CA ALA A 565 -25.14 -5.44 2.75
C ALA A 565 -25.87 -4.14 3.15
N THR A 566 -25.65 -3.63 4.36
CA THR A 566 -26.25 -2.38 4.84
C THR A 566 -25.50 -1.13 4.42
N GLY A 567 -24.37 -1.30 3.72
CA GLY A 567 -23.50 -0.21 3.31
C GLY A 567 -22.43 0.17 4.35
N GLU A 568 -22.47 -0.46 5.51
CA GLU A 568 -21.46 -0.26 6.55
C GLU A 568 -20.08 -0.71 6.09
N VAL A 569 -19.08 0.05 6.48
CA VAL A 569 -17.67 -0.20 6.19
C VAL A 569 -16.87 -0.23 7.49
N PRO A 570 -15.89 -1.11 7.63
CA PRO A 570 -15.08 -1.18 8.84
C PRO A 570 -13.89 -0.21 8.80
N LEU A 571 -13.22 -0.07 9.94
CA LEU A 571 -11.99 0.71 10.06
C LEU A 571 -10.74 -0.01 9.52
N LEU A 572 -10.81 -1.33 9.30
CA LEU A 572 -9.74 -2.18 8.77
C LEU A 572 -10.21 -2.88 7.48
N ALA A 573 -9.39 -2.83 6.43
CA ALA A 573 -9.64 -3.57 5.19
C ALA A 573 -8.30 -4.12 4.60
N PRO A 574 -8.10 -5.45 4.56
CA PRO A 574 -9.03 -6.56 4.84
C PRO A 574 -9.58 -6.58 6.27
N SER A 575 -10.80 -7.08 6.44
CA SER A 575 -11.51 -7.18 7.70
C SER A 575 -11.40 -8.59 8.30
N ASN A 576 -11.66 -8.70 9.61
CA ASN A 576 -11.91 -9.98 10.30
C ASN A 576 -13.37 -10.16 10.72
N GLU A 577 -14.26 -9.33 10.20
CA GLU A 577 -15.70 -9.29 10.51
C GLU A 577 -16.07 -8.96 11.97
N HIS A 578 -15.07 -8.60 12.80
CA HIS A 578 -15.28 -8.20 14.19
C HIS A 578 -15.02 -6.72 14.43
N TYR A 579 -13.85 -6.22 14.06
CA TYR A 579 -13.44 -4.87 14.41
C TYR A 579 -13.96 -3.82 13.41
N GLY A 580 -14.46 -2.71 13.94
CA GLY A 580 -14.88 -1.56 13.15
C GLY A 580 -16.31 -1.60 12.64
N TYR A 581 -17.09 -2.66 12.95
CA TYR A 581 -18.52 -2.74 12.64
C TYR A 581 -19.37 -2.47 13.87
N VAL A 582 -20.51 -1.81 13.69
CA VAL A 582 -21.47 -1.50 14.77
C VAL A 582 -22.04 -2.79 15.37
N GLY A 583 -22.07 -2.85 16.70
CA GLY A 583 -22.67 -3.98 17.44
C GLY A 583 -21.81 -5.24 17.50
N LYS A 584 -20.59 -5.23 17.01
CA LYS A 584 -19.64 -6.34 17.19
C LYS A 584 -18.95 -6.27 18.57
N PRO A 585 -18.60 -7.44 19.20
CA PRO A 585 -18.12 -7.49 20.59
C PRO A 585 -16.80 -6.74 20.88
N ALA A 586 -15.96 -6.56 19.86
CA ALA A 586 -14.64 -5.96 19.99
C ALA A 586 -14.66 -4.43 20.08
N PHE A 587 -15.84 -3.81 20.04
CA PHE A 587 -15.94 -2.36 19.91
C PHE A 587 -17.00 -1.73 20.82
N LYS A 588 -16.63 -0.63 21.50
CA LYS A 588 -17.58 0.17 22.26
C LYS A 588 -18.26 1.20 21.34
N PRO A 589 -19.58 1.08 21.10
CA PRO A 589 -20.29 1.96 20.16
C PRO A 589 -20.28 3.46 20.54
N ALA A 590 -19.99 3.79 21.80
CA ALA A 590 -20.17 5.13 22.30
C ALA A 590 -19.10 6.14 21.86
N ASP A 591 -17.90 5.66 21.48
CA ASP A 591 -16.75 6.56 21.29
C ASP A 591 -16.26 6.63 19.83
N CYS A 592 -16.57 5.69 18.92
CA CYS A 592 -16.05 5.72 17.57
C CYS A 592 -16.75 4.88 16.51
N CYS A 593 -17.93 4.35 16.71
CA CYS A 593 -18.55 3.52 15.68
C CYS A 593 -19.91 3.96 15.22
N GLY A 594 -20.02 3.87 13.94
CA GLY A 594 -20.98 4.43 13.05
C GLY A 594 -20.27 4.87 11.80
N ALA A 595 -20.77 5.86 11.11
CA ALA A 595 -19.99 6.50 10.06
C ALA A 595 -18.77 7.20 10.68
N THR A 596 -17.59 6.87 10.18
CA THR A 596 -16.31 7.49 10.55
C THR A 596 -15.66 8.13 9.33
N PRO A 597 -16.21 9.21 8.76
CA PRO A 597 -15.91 9.67 7.43
C PRO A 597 -14.43 9.88 7.12
N ALA A 598 -13.61 10.30 8.09
CA ALA A 598 -12.19 10.46 7.86
C ALA A 598 -11.47 9.12 7.54
N TRP A 599 -11.97 7.99 8.05
CA TRP A 599 -11.48 6.64 7.73
C TRP A 599 -12.26 6.03 6.56
N ASP A 600 -13.58 6.21 6.52
CA ASP A 600 -14.46 5.73 5.45
C ASP A 600 -14.09 6.36 4.09
N ALA A 601 -13.36 7.48 4.09
CA ALA A 601 -12.77 8.11 2.91
C ALA A 601 -11.94 7.15 2.04
N PHE A 602 -11.47 6.04 2.60
CA PHE A 602 -10.80 4.98 1.87
C PHE A 602 -11.61 4.48 0.66
N TRP A 603 -12.93 4.32 0.82
CA TRP A 603 -13.83 3.88 -0.26
C TRP A 603 -14.05 4.91 -1.38
N PHE A 604 -13.66 6.17 -1.14
CA PHE A 604 -13.83 7.28 -2.10
C PHE A 604 -12.49 7.78 -2.62
N VAL A 605 -11.59 8.15 -1.73
CA VAL A 605 -10.34 8.84 -2.05
C VAL A 605 -9.37 7.91 -2.78
N LEU A 606 -9.17 6.68 -2.30
CA LEU A 606 -8.19 5.78 -2.92
C LEU A 606 -8.54 5.41 -4.37
N PRO A 607 -9.78 5.00 -4.72
CA PRO A 607 -10.14 4.75 -6.12
C PRO A 607 -10.04 6.00 -7.00
N TRP A 608 -10.36 7.18 -6.44
CA TRP A 608 -10.26 8.45 -7.15
C TRP A 608 -8.80 8.81 -7.44
N GLU A 609 -7.91 8.74 -6.45
CA GLU A 609 -6.47 8.95 -6.64
C GLU A 609 -5.87 7.95 -7.64
N ALA A 610 -6.24 6.68 -7.55
CA ALA A 610 -5.83 5.66 -8.51
C ALA A 610 -6.24 6.03 -9.95
N TYR A 611 -7.48 6.47 -10.14
CA TYR A 611 -7.96 6.93 -11.44
C TYR A 611 -7.23 8.17 -11.93
N GLN A 612 -7.02 9.17 -11.08
CA GLN A 612 -6.29 10.39 -11.45
C GLN A 612 -4.86 10.08 -11.92
N ARG A 613 -4.17 9.17 -11.25
CA ARG A 613 -2.77 8.83 -11.53
C ARG A 613 -2.62 7.88 -12.73
N HIS A 614 -3.50 6.88 -12.84
CA HIS A 614 -3.36 5.83 -13.85
C HIS A 614 -4.31 6.02 -15.05
N GLY A 615 -5.40 6.76 -14.92
CA GLY A 615 -6.39 6.99 -15.98
C GLY A 615 -7.31 5.79 -16.25
N ASP A 616 -7.25 4.73 -15.40
CA ASP A 616 -8.06 3.53 -15.57
C ASP A 616 -9.41 3.64 -14.87
N GLY A 617 -10.47 3.92 -15.62
CA GLY A 617 -11.83 4.04 -15.09
C GLY A 617 -12.44 2.74 -14.58
N ARG A 618 -11.81 1.58 -14.79
CA ARG A 618 -12.32 0.28 -14.33
C ARG A 618 -12.33 0.17 -12.81
N ILE A 619 -11.37 0.79 -12.13
CA ILE A 619 -11.37 0.85 -10.66
C ILE A 619 -12.60 1.61 -10.15
N LEU A 620 -12.96 2.72 -10.81
CA LEU A 620 -14.16 3.47 -10.47
C LEU A 620 -15.43 2.65 -10.72
N ALA A 621 -15.54 2.00 -11.89
CA ALA A 621 -16.67 1.14 -12.20
C ALA A 621 -16.86 0.01 -11.18
N LYS A 622 -15.76 -0.54 -10.65
CA LYS A 622 -15.77 -1.57 -9.60
C LYS A 622 -16.23 -1.03 -8.24
N THR A 623 -15.78 0.16 -7.86
CA THR A 623 -16.00 0.71 -6.52
C THR A 623 -17.22 1.64 -6.42
N TYR A 624 -17.71 2.15 -7.54
CA TYR A 624 -18.86 3.06 -7.54
C TYR A 624 -20.14 2.50 -6.87
N PRO A 625 -20.52 1.22 -7.09
CA PRO A 625 -21.64 0.63 -6.35
C PRO A 625 -21.45 0.61 -4.82
N LEU A 626 -20.19 0.55 -4.35
CA LEU A 626 -19.86 0.61 -2.93
C LEU A 626 -20.07 2.03 -2.38
N MET A 627 -19.62 3.04 -3.14
CA MET A 627 -19.83 4.46 -2.82
C MET A 627 -21.33 4.80 -2.75
N GLN A 628 -22.10 4.34 -3.75
CA GLN A 628 -23.56 4.52 -3.79
C GLN A 628 -24.21 3.92 -2.55
N ARG A 629 -23.89 2.64 -2.24
CA ARG A 629 -24.47 1.95 -1.08
C ARG A 629 -24.13 2.69 0.22
N TYR A 630 -22.90 3.16 0.38
CA TYR A 630 -22.50 3.96 1.54
C TYR A 630 -23.31 5.25 1.65
N LEU A 631 -23.38 6.04 0.58
CA LEU A 631 -24.07 7.34 0.56
C LEU A 631 -25.60 7.22 0.67
N ASP A 632 -26.17 6.16 0.11
CA ASP A 632 -27.63 6.02 0.01
C ASP A 632 -28.22 5.26 1.22
N THR A 633 -27.45 4.39 1.87
CA THR A 633 -28.01 3.52 2.91
C THR A 633 -27.30 3.60 4.28
N TRP A 634 -26.02 3.90 4.31
CA TRP A 634 -25.24 3.85 5.56
C TRP A 634 -25.12 5.23 6.23
N ILE A 635 -24.50 6.20 5.57
CA ILE A 635 -24.24 7.50 6.18
C ILE A 635 -25.52 8.27 6.60
N PRO A 636 -26.69 8.14 5.89
CA PRO A 636 -27.92 8.80 6.30
C PRO A 636 -28.46 8.37 7.68
N ARG A 637 -27.99 7.23 8.20
CA ARG A 637 -28.36 6.77 9.55
C ARG A 637 -27.69 7.56 10.67
N TRP A 638 -26.63 8.28 10.33
CA TRP A 638 -25.75 9.03 11.22
C TRP A 638 -25.87 10.54 11.07
N THR A 639 -26.66 11.00 10.10
CA THR A 639 -27.01 12.42 9.93
C THR A 639 -28.09 12.84 10.94
N ALA A 640 -28.23 14.13 11.15
CA ALA A 640 -29.31 14.68 11.95
C ALA A 640 -30.69 14.20 11.44
N ARG A 641 -31.64 13.97 12.37
CA ARG A 641 -32.95 13.39 12.01
C ARG A 641 -33.85 14.41 11.32
N ASP A 642 -34.84 13.93 10.54
CA ASP A 642 -35.91 14.74 9.97
C ASP A 642 -36.54 15.66 11.04
N GLY A 643 -36.60 16.96 10.73
CA GLY A 643 -37.04 18.01 11.64
C GLY A 643 -35.90 18.74 12.36
N ASP A 644 -34.64 18.21 12.30
CA ASP A 644 -33.47 18.92 12.82
C ASP A 644 -33.08 20.05 11.84
N ARG A 645 -32.63 21.15 12.41
CA ARG A 645 -32.24 22.35 11.65
C ARG A 645 -31.12 22.13 10.64
N TYR A 646 -30.28 21.07 10.82
CA TYR A 646 -29.11 20.78 10.02
C TYR A 646 -29.09 19.30 9.60
N ALA A 647 -30.08 18.92 8.80
CA ALA A 647 -30.37 17.52 8.45
C ALA A 647 -29.21 16.76 7.77
N HIS A 648 -28.28 17.48 7.13
CA HIS A 648 -27.13 16.87 6.43
C HIS A 648 -25.82 16.94 7.22
N THR A 649 -25.87 17.19 8.54
CA THR A 649 -24.66 17.19 9.36
C THR A 649 -24.52 15.92 10.16
N LEU A 650 -23.28 15.52 10.42
CA LEU A 650 -22.93 14.36 11.24
C LEU A 650 -22.62 14.78 12.67
N THR A 651 -22.73 13.83 13.61
CA THR A 651 -22.42 14.05 15.03
C THR A 651 -21.38 13.09 15.55
N ALA A 652 -20.99 12.06 14.77
CA ALA A 652 -20.05 11.01 15.13
C ALA A 652 -18.88 10.96 14.16
N GLY A 653 -17.82 10.26 14.54
CA GLY A 653 -16.59 10.03 13.78
C GLY A 653 -15.36 10.00 14.69
N LEU A 654 -14.18 9.91 14.11
CA LEU A 654 -12.91 9.90 14.86
C LEU A 654 -12.23 11.27 14.90
N GLY A 655 -12.63 12.21 14.05
CA GLY A 655 -12.08 13.56 14.03
C GLY A 655 -10.69 13.67 13.41
N ASP A 656 -10.01 14.77 13.70
CA ASP A 656 -8.61 15.01 13.31
C ASP A 656 -7.71 14.28 14.33
N TRP A 657 -7.09 13.18 13.92
CA TRP A 657 -6.30 12.34 14.80
C TRP A 657 -4.99 13.01 15.15
N ASP A 658 -4.60 12.92 16.41
CA ASP A 658 -3.35 13.38 16.96
C ASP A 658 -2.95 14.84 16.65
N PRO A 659 -3.85 15.83 16.83
CA PRO A 659 -3.43 17.22 16.81
C PRO A 659 -2.57 17.52 18.04
N PRO A 660 -1.63 18.48 17.98
CA PRO A 660 -0.88 18.91 19.14
C PRO A 660 -1.78 19.30 20.30
N GLU A 661 -1.32 19.09 21.54
CA GLU A 661 -2.11 19.30 22.75
C GLU A 661 -2.81 20.68 22.77
N GLY A 662 -4.08 20.68 23.15
CA GLY A 662 -4.89 21.91 23.26
C GLY A 662 -5.52 22.41 21.94
N THR A 663 -5.39 21.67 20.84
CA THR A 663 -5.93 22.07 19.52
C THR A 663 -6.88 21.03 18.88
N PRO A 664 -7.83 20.44 19.62
CA PRO A 664 -8.72 19.46 19.04
C PRO A 664 -9.63 20.08 18.00
N THR A 665 -9.89 19.37 16.91
CA THR A 665 -10.87 19.73 15.89
C THR A 665 -12.22 19.12 16.22
N ASN A 666 -13.30 19.87 16.09
CA ASN A 666 -14.64 19.37 16.35
C ASN A 666 -14.97 18.19 15.41
N ILE A 667 -15.37 17.05 15.99
CA ILE A 667 -15.64 15.80 15.25
C ILE A 667 -16.80 15.96 14.27
N ALA A 668 -17.88 16.63 14.66
CA ALA A 668 -19.03 16.84 13.79
C ALA A 668 -18.67 17.69 12.57
N LEU A 669 -17.82 18.70 12.75
CA LEU A 669 -17.32 19.55 11.68
C LEU A 669 -16.47 18.75 10.68
N SER A 670 -15.43 18.05 11.17
CA SER A 670 -14.53 17.29 10.29
C SER A 670 -15.27 16.16 9.57
N SER A 671 -16.13 15.42 10.27
CA SER A 671 -16.94 14.34 9.69
C SER A 671 -17.90 14.86 8.61
N THR A 672 -18.57 15.98 8.85
CA THR A 672 -19.48 16.58 7.85
C THR A 672 -18.71 17.13 6.64
N ALA A 673 -17.52 17.69 6.84
CA ALA A 673 -16.66 18.11 5.73
C ALA A 673 -16.28 16.94 4.81
N TYR A 674 -15.89 15.80 5.37
CA TYR A 674 -15.62 14.60 4.59
C TYR A 674 -16.87 14.03 3.91
N TYR A 675 -18.05 14.08 4.55
CA TYR A 675 -19.30 13.68 3.90
C TYR A 675 -19.58 14.51 2.64
N ALA A 676 -19.35 15.82 2.70
CA ALA A 676 -19.46 16.68 1.51
C ALA A 676 -18.46 16.28 0.43
N HIS A 677 -17.22 15.97 0.82
CA HIS A 677 -16.18 15.53 -0.12
C HIS A 677 -16.55 14.20 -0.80
N PHE A 678 -17.19 13.27 -0.09
CA PHE A 678 -17.73 12.04 -0.70
C PHE A 678 -18.78 12.31 -1.77
N ALA A 679 -19.70 13.25 -1.51
CA ALA A 679 -20.69 13.65 -2.50
C ALA A 679 -20.03 14.26 -3.76
N GLN A 680 -18.96 15.04 -3.61
CA GLN A 680 -18.17 15.55 -4.74
C GLN A 680 -17.52 14.42 -5.53
N ILE A 681 -16.79 13.51 -4.86
CA ILE A 681 -16.13 12.39 -5.52
C ILE A 681 -17.16 11.51 -6.24
N ALA A 682 -18.27 11.17 -5.58
CA ALA A 682 -19.33 10.36 -6.20
C ALA A 682 -19.96 11.03 -7.42
N ARG A 683 -20.16 12.37 -7.38
CA ARG A 683 -20.59 13.17 -8.54
C ARG A 683 -19.60 13.04 -9.69
N ASP A 684 -18.31 13.23 -9.41
CA ASP A 684 -17.27 13.23 -10.44
C ASP A 684 -17.06 11.82 -11.00
N VAL A 685 -17.14 10.78 -10.17
CA VAL A 685 -17.14 9.37 -10.60
C VAL A 685 -18.36 9.08 -11.48
N ALA A 686 -19.55 9.55 -11.11
CA ALA A 686 -20.77 9.41 -11.91
C ALA A 686 -20.62 10.07 -13.29
N GLN A 687 -19.95 11.22 -13.37
CA GLN A 687 -19.65 11.88 -14.66
C GLN A 687 -18.69 11.03 -15.51
N VAL A 688 -17.63 10.50 -14.91
CA VAL A 688 -16.68 9.62 -15.61
C VAL A 688 -17.37 8.36 -16.15
N LEU A 689 -18.31 7.80 -15.38
CA LEU A 689 -19.05 6.59 -15.73
C LEU A 689 -20.30 6.85 -16.59
N ASP A 690 -20.51 8.07 -17.10
CA ASP A 690 -21.68 8.47 -17.92
C ASP A 690 -23.03 8.17 -17.21
N GLN A 691 -23.12 8.55 -15.92
CA GLN A 691 -24.31 8.43 -15.08
C GLN A 691 -24.86 9.83 -14.70
N PRO A 692 -25.44 10.59 -15.66
CA PRO A 692 -25.78 12.00 -15.45
C PRO A 692 -26.84 12.23 -14.38
N ALA A 693 -27.78 11.29 -14.19
CA ALA A 693 -28.80 11.38 -13.14
C ALA A 693 -28.17 11.30 -11.74
N ASP A 694 -27.21 10.39 -11.54
CA ASP A 694 -26.48 10.27 -10.28
C ASP A 694 -25.56 11.47 -10.05
N ALA A 695 -24.89 11.96 -11.10
CA ALA A 695 -24.08 13.16 -11.01
C ALA A 695 -24.91 14.36 -10.52
N ALA A 696 -26.10 14.56 -11.07
CA ALA A 696 -27.02 15.61 -10.62
C ALA A 696 -27.51 15.41 -9.18
N ARG A 697 -27.77 14.16 -8.79
CA ARG A 697 -28.20 13.80 -7.43
C ARG A 697 -27.10 14.09 -6.40
N TYR A 698 -25.86 13.67 -6.66
CA TYR A 698 -24.76 13.91 -5.74
C TYR A 698 -24.31 15.36 -5.71
N ASP A 699 -24.45 16.11 -6.82
CA ASP A 699 -24.27 17.55 -6.82
C ASP A 699 -25.33 18.27 -5.94
N ALA A 700 -26.58 17.83 -6.00
CA ALA A 700 -27.63 18.33 -5.12
C ALA A 700 -27.34 18.01 -3.65
N LEU A 701 -26.87 16.78 -3.35
CA LEU A 701 -26.47 16.38 -2.01
C LEU A 701 -25.31 17.24 -1.50
N PHE A 702 -24.27 17.45 -2.30
CA PHE A 702 -23.16 18.34 -1.93
C PHE A 702 -23.62 19.74 -1.56
N ARG A 703 -24.52 20.33 -2.38
CA ARG A 703 -25.07 21.67 -2.10
C ARG A 703 -25.89 21.70 -0.80
N ALA A 704 -26.67 20.67 -0.52
CA ALA A 704 -27.43 20.56 0.73
C ALA A 704 -26.51 20.46 1.94
N ILE A 705 -25.48 19.58 1.88
CA ILE A 705 -24.49 19.46 2.95
C ILE A 705 -23.75 20.79 3.15
N ARG A 706 -23.33 21.47 2.06
CA ARG A 706 -22.65 22.76 2.13
C ARG A 706 -23.51 23.83 2.80
N ALA A 707 -24.80 23.85 2.51
CA ALA A 707 -25.74 24.81 3.13
C ALA A 707 -25.85 24.56 4.65
N ASP A 708 -26.09 23.33 5.06
CA ASP A 708 -26.22 22.94 6.46
C ASP A 708 -24.89 23.10 7.22
N PHE A 709 -23.77 22.76 6.58
CA PHE A 709 -22.43 22.94 7.13
C PHE A 709 -22.16 24.40 7.48
N ASN A 710 -22.39 25.32 6.55
CA ASN A 710 -22.19 26.73 6.80
C ASN A 710 -23.19 27.29 7.82
N ALA A 711 -24.45 26.88 7.76
CA ALA A 711 -25.49 27.35 8.70
C ALA A 711 -25.18 26.89 10.15
N ARG A 712 -24.50 25.74 10.32
CA ARG A 712 -24.15 25.21 11.64
C ARG A 712 -22.79 25.70 12.14
N PHE A 713 -21.76 25.63 11.30
CA PHE A 713 -20.37 25.78 11.75
C PHE A 713 -19.75 27.13 11.43
N LEU A 714 -20.21 27.88 10.43
CA LEU A 714 -19.67 29.20 10.11
C LEU A 714 -20.25 30.23 11.09
N SER A 715 -19.39 30.69 12.00
CA SER A 715 -19.78 31.67 13.01
C SER A 715 -19.82 33.10 12.42
N PRO A 716 -20.52 34.05 13.09
CA PRO A 716 -20.66 35.43 12.58
C PRO A 716 -19.34 36.20 12.41
N ASP A 717 -18.28 35.79 13.11
CA ASP A 717 -16.93 36.35 12.99
C ASP A 717 -16.12 35.75 11.83
N GLY A 718 -16.75 34.89 11.02
CA GLY A 718 -16.16 34.31 9.79
C GLY A 718 -15.20 33.16 9.98
N ILE A 719 -15.24 32.44 11.13
CA ILE A 719 -14.49 31.23 11.37
C ILE A 719 -15.40 30.03 11.57
N TYR A 720 -14.88 28.83 11.33
CA TYR A 720 -15.60 27.58 11.52
C TYR A 720 -15.38 27.00 12.92
N ARG A 721 -16.48 26.75 13.63
CA ARG A 721 -16.55 26.10 14.97
C ARG A 721 -17.99 25.63 15.24
N ASP A 722 -18.18 24.65 16.11
CA ASP A 722 -19.52 24.15 16.47
C ASP A 722 -20.16 25.03 17.59
N LYS A 723 -19.35 25.46 18.56
CA LYS A 723 -19.77 26.30 19.69
C LYS A 723 -18.92 27.56 19.78
N ALA A 724 -19.52 28.65 20.26
CA ALA A 724 -18.79 29.90 20.43
C ALA A 724 -17.58 29.79 21.37
N ALA A 725 -17.61 28.83 22.30
CA ALA A 725 -16.50 28.57 23.23
C ALA A 725 -15.40 27.67 22.66
N ASP A 726 -15.58 27.07 21.48
CA ASP A 726 -14.57 26.21 20.89
C ASP A 726 -13.33 27.04 20.52
N ALA A 727 -12.17 26.51 20.83
CA ALA A 727 -10.89 27.12 20.46
C ALA A 727 -10.73 27.19 18.93
N PHE A 728 -9.92 28.11 18.45
CA PHE A 728 -9.55 28.15 17.03
C PHE A 728 -8.74 26.92 16.68
N SER A 729 -9.20 26.15 15.71
CA SER A 729 -8.50 24.98 15.15
C SER A 729 -8.15 25.28 13.69
N GLN A 730 -6.86 25.16 13.32
CA GLN A 730 -6.41 25.32 11.93
C GLN A 730 -7.10 24.30 11.02
N THR A 731 -7.21 23.04 11.42
CA THR A 731 -7.88 21.98 10.67
C THR A 731 -9.35 22.30 10.40
N ALA A 732 -10.06 22.88 11.41
CA ALA A 732 -11.45 23.29 11.24
C ALA A 732 -11.64 24.35 10.16
N GLN A 733 -10.62 25.17 9.91
CA GLN A 733 -10.64 26.20 8.85
C GLN A 733 -10.18 25.65 7.50
N VAL A 734 -9.17 24.77 7.52
CA VAL A 734 -8.54 24.22 6.30
C VAL A 734 -9.48 23.28 5.54
N LEU A 735 -10.22 22.40 6.23
CA LEU A 735 -11.10 21.43 5.57
C LEU A 735 -12.18 22.08 4.70
N PRO A 736 -12.94 23.09 5.17
CA PRO A 736 -13.93 23.75 4.32
C PRO A 736 -13.33 24.52 3.13
N LEU A 737 -12.10 25.00 3.24
CA LEU A 737 -11.37 25.59 2.10
C LEU A 737 -10.99 24.51 1.09
N ALA A 738 -10.41 23.41 1.56
CA ALA A 738 -9.95 22.30 0.71
C ALA A 738 -11.10 21.62 -0.05
N PHE A 739 -12.26 21.48 0.60
CA PHE A 739 -13.42 20.79 0.03
C PHE A 739 -14.46 21.75 -0.60
N GLY A 740 -14.12 23.04 -0.78
CA GLY A 740 -15.02 24.01 -1.44
C GLY A 740 -16.32 24.28 -0.69
N LEU A 741 -16.33 24.07 0.62
CA LEU A 741 -17.48 24.35 1.49
C LEU A 741 -17.59 25.83 1.84
N ALA A 742 -16.44 26.50 2.02
CA ALA A 742 -16.42 27.91 2.38
C ALA A 742 -17.04 28.77 1.28
N PRO A 743 -17.96 29.70 1.61
CA PRO A 743 -18.45 30.73 0.69
C PRO A 743 -17.32 31.62 0.20
N ASP A 744 -17.42 32.13 -1.03
CA ASP A 744 -16.35 32.91 -1.65
C ASP A 744 -16.02 34.16 -0.82
N GLU A 745 -17.04 34.75 -0.19
CA GLU A 745 -16.95 36.01 0.58
C GLU A 745 -16.09 35.90 1.84
N VAL A 746 -15.91 34.69 2.37
CA VAL A 746 -15.11 34.45 3.60
C VAL A 746 -13.76 33.81 3.34
N ARG A 747 -13.49 33.35 2.12
CA ARG A 747 -12.29 32.52 1.81
C ARG A 747 -10.98 33.25 2.13
N ASP A 748 -10.81 34.45 1.59
CA ASP A 748 -9.58 35.23 1.76
C ASP A 748 -9.32 35.58 3.23
N ALA A 749 -10.41 36.01 3.92
CA ALA A 749 -10.33 36.32 5.35
C ALA A 749 -9.99 35.10 6.20
N LEU A 750 -10.53 33.92 5.80
CA LEU A 750 -10.28 32.66 6.50
C LEU A 750 -8.84 32.19 6.34
N VAL A 751 -8.30 32.25 5.12
CA VAL A 751 -6.88 31.97 4.86
C VAL A 751 -5.97 32.93 5.62
N MET A 752 -6.30 34.21 5.63
CA MET A 752 -5.53 35.18 6.39
C MET A 752 -5.49 34.87 7.88
N ARG A 753 -6.62 34.44 8.48
CA ARG A 753 -6.66 34.02 9.88
C ARG A 753 -5.84 32.78 10.17
N ILE A 754 -5.83 31.79 9.26
CA ILE A 754 -4.93 30.63 9.34
C ILE A 754 -3.47 31.09 9.32
N ALA A 755 -3.12 31.96 8.37
CA ALA A 755 -1.77 32.49 8.22
C ALA A 755 -1.32 33.29 9.46
N ASP A 756 -2.21 34.08 10.05
CA ASP A 756 -1.91 34.85 11.24
C ASP A 756 -1.75 33.97 12.49
N ASP A 757 -2.58 32.92 12.67
CA ASP A 757 -2.42 31.94 13.76
C ASP A 757 -1.09 31.19 13.64
N ILE A 758 -0.72 30.74 12.42
CA ILE A 758 0.58 30.10 12.17
C ILE A 758 1.75 31.04 12.55
N LYS A 759 1.70 32.31 12.15
CA LYS A 759 2.73 33.31 12.49
C LYS A 759 2.80 33.53 14.00
N GLN A 760 1.65 33.64 14.68
CA GLN A 760 1.60 33.80 16.13
C GLN A 760 2.18 32.59 16.88
N ARG A 761 2.12 31.40 16.28
CA ARG A 761 2.71 30.16 16.80
C ARG A 761 4.16 29.95 16.32
N GLY A 762 4.85 30.99 15.89
CA GLY A 762 6.26 30.90 15.48
C GLY A 762 6.47 30.29 14.08
N GLY A 763 5.42 30.13 13.27
CA GLY A 763 5.50 29.52 11.95
C GLY A 763 5.13 28.02 11.94
N ASN A 764 4.61 27.47 13.02
CA ASN A 764 4.23 26.07 13.13
C ASN A 764 2.75 25.83 12.85
N ALA A 765 2.46 24.74 12.15
CA ALA A 765 1.11 24.24 11.98
C ALA A 765 0.72 23.35 13.17
N PHE A 766 -0.41 23.67 13.80
CA PHE A 766 -0.98 22.89 14.90
C PHE A 766 -2.19 22.13 14.38
N VAL A 767 -1.92 21.03 13.70
CA VAL A 767 -2.91 20.18 13.02
C VAL A 767 -2.65 18.72 13.33
N GLY A 768 -3.73 17.92 13.30
CA GLY A 768 -3.62 16.47 13.23
C GLY A 768 -3.46 16.00 11.78
N ILE A 769 -3.67 14.70 11.56
CA ILE A 769 -3.43 14.07 10.25
C ILE A 769 -4.30 14.63 9.12
N LEU A 770 -5.55 15.04 9.43
CA LEU A 770 -6.46 15.58 8.43
C LEU A 770 -6.01 16.98 8.00
N GLY A 771 -5.67 17.84 8.96
CA GLY A 771 -5.18 19.18 8.69
C GLY A 771 -3.82 19.17 7.98
N ALA A 772 -2.92 18.27 8.36
CA ALA A 772 -1.58 18.13 7.76
C ALA A 772 -1.63 17.87 6.25
N ARG A 773 -2.63 17.13 5.77
CA ARG A 773 -2.81 16.86 4.34
C ARG A 773 -3.12 18.11 3.53
N TYR A 774 -3.89 19.05 4.08
CA TYR A 774 -4.47 20.13 3.28
C TYR A 774 -3.90 21.52 3.59
N ILE A 775 -3.23 21.74 4.73
CA ILE A 775 -2.78 23.07 5.15
C ILE A 775 -1.77 23.68 4.17
N LEU A 776 -0.76 22.94 3.73
CA LEU A 776 0.26 23.44 2.80
C LEU A 776 -0.33 23.73 1.40
N PRO A 777 -1.12 22.81 0.79
CA PRO A 777 -1.82 23.11 -0.46
C PRO A 777 -2.76 24.32 -0.39
N VAL A 778 -3.52 24.47 0.70
CA VAL A 778 -4.44 25.59 0.89
C VAL A 778 -3.68 26.91 0.96
N LEU A 779 -2.58 26.98 1.73
CA LEU A 779 -1.73 28.16 1.81
C LEU A 779 -1.12 28.51 0.45
N SER A 780 -0.56 27.51 -0.26
CA SER A 780 0.06 27.70 -1.57
C SER A 780 -0.95 28.21 -2.60
N ALA A 781 -2.13 27.59 -2.68
CA ALA A 781 -3.19 28.00 -3.61
C ALA A 781 -3.70 29.42 -3.36
N ALA A 782 -3.62 29.90 -2.11
CA ALA A 782 -4.00 31.26 -1.73
C ALA A 782 -2.84 32.29 -1.83
N GLY A 783 -1.67 31.90 -2.37
CA GLY A 783 -0.53 32.77 -2.54
C GLY A 783 0.36 32.95 -1.31
N TYR A 784 0.16 32.17 -0.23
CA TYR A 784 0.99 32.14 0.96
C TYR A 784 2.10 31.09 0.87
N THR A 785 2.71 30.92 -0.30
CA THR A 785 3.72 29.88 -0.57
C THR A 785 4.94 29.98 0.34
N ASP A 786 5.42 31.19 0.64
CA ASP A 786 6.55 31.40 1.56
C ASP A 786 6.19 30.96 3.00
N LEU A 787 4.96 31.12 3.42
CA LEU A 787 4.49 30.65 4.73
C LEU A 787 4.34 29.11 4.72
N ALA A 788 3.82 28.53 3.66
CA ALA A 788 3.76 27.08 3.51
C ALA A 788 5.16 26.46 3.57
N TYR A 789 6.13 27.09 2.90
CA TYR A 789 7.54 26.68 2.98
C TYR A 789 8.10 26.81 4.40
N THR A 790 7.78 27.91 5.10
CA THR A 790 8.19 28.12 6.49
C THR A 790 7.67 26.99 7.39
N VAL A 791 6.37 26.64 7.29
CA VAL A 791 5.77 25.52 8.02
C VAL A 791 6.48 24.20 7.70
N ALA A 792 6.75 23.93 6.42
CA ALA A 792 7.37 22.69 5.98
C ALA A 792 8.84 22.55 6.42
N THR A 793 9.51 23.67 6.76
CA THR A 793 10.92 23.69 7.13
C THR A 793 11.19 24.08 8.59
N GLN A 794 10.13 24.14 9.41
CA GLN A 794 10.28 24.33 10.85
C GLN A 794 11.04 23.17 11.48
N THR A 795 11.80 23.50 12.55
CA THR A 795 12.54 22.51 13.34
C THR A 795 12.05 22.38 14.78
N ASP A 796 11.30 23.36 15.26
CA ASP A 796 10.67 23.33 16.58
C ASP A 796 9.40 22.48 16.57
N TYR A 797 8.99 22.01 17.75
CA TYR A 797 7.73 21.27 17.94
C TYR A 797 6.50 22.19 17.71
N PRO A 798 5.44 21.72 17.04
CA PRO A 798 5.30 20.48 16.28
C PRO A 798 5.75 20.68 14.82
N SER A 799 6.64 19.85 14.30
CA SER A 799 7.06 19.90 12.90
C SER A 799 7.75 18.60 12.45
N TRP A 800 7.82 18.36 11.14
CA TRP A 800 8.63 17.29 10.55
C TRP A 800 10.11 17.46 10.87
N GLY A 801 10.59 18.71 10.91
CA GLY A 801 11.99 19.03 11.23
C GLY A 801 12.33 18.73 12.68
N HIS A 802 11.41 18.88 13.63
CA HIS A 802 11.59 18.47 15.01
C HIS A 802 11.94 16.97 15.12
N TRP A 803 11.19 16.10 14.45
CA TRP A 803 11.51 14.67 14.44
C TRP A 803 12.89 14.37 13.88
N ILE A 804 13.33 15.14 12.86
CA ILE A 804 14.55 14.87 12.09
C ILE A 804 15.78 15.52 12.74
N GLU A 805 15.72 16.81 13.05
CA GLU A 805 16.89 17.59 13.48
C GLU A 805 17.09 17.53 14.99
N GLU A 806 16.01 17.51 15.79
CA GLU A 806 16.12 17.43 17.24
C GLU A 806 16.07 15.99 17.77
N LEU A 807 15.11 15.18 17.30
CA LEU A 807 14.93 13.82 17.80
C LEU A 807 15.75 12.79 17.04
N GLY A 808 16.35 13.15 15.89
CA GLY A 808 17.20 12.28 15.08
C GLY A 808 16.45 11.09 14.44
N TRP A 809 15.11 11.19 14.23
CA TRP A 809 14.34 10.10 13.67
C TRP A 809 14.61 9.92 12.18
N THR A 810 14.58 8.67 11.75
CA THR A 810 14.80 8.24 10.36
C THR A 810 13.53 7.78 9.65
N GLY A 811 12.38 7.91 10.30
CA GLY A 811 11.02 7.71 9.81
C GLY A 811 10.15 8.88 10.22
N LEU A 812 8.83 8.69 10.21
CA LEU A 812 7.84 9.67 10.64
C LEU A 812 7.12 9.16 11.89
N GLY A 813 6.81 10.08 12.82
CA GLY A 813 6.07 9.76 14.03
C GLY A 813 4.59 9.50 13.77
N GLU A 814 3.98 8.70 14.63
CA GLU A 814 2.52 8.60 14.77
C GLU A 814 1.94 9.86 15.44
N TYR A 815 2.69 10.44 16.39
CA TYR A 815 2.36 11.67 17.07
C TYR A 815 3.43 12.72 16.84
N TRP A 816 3.05 13.99 16.97
CA TRP A 816 4.03 15.08 16.95
C TRP A 816 5.01 15.02 18.13
N GLU A 817 4.58 14.49 19.27
CA GLU A 817 5.34 14.41 20.52
C GLU A 817 6.48 13.38 20.42
N HIS A 818 7.56 13.66 21.16
CA HIS A 818 8.70 12.74 21.33
C HIS A 818 8.32 11.37 21.91
N THR A 819 7.16 11.30 22.59
CA THR A 819 6.57 10.07 23.15
C THR A 819 5.85 9.22 22.10
N SER A 820 5.82 9.62 20.83
CA SER A 820 5.14 8.89 19.76
C SER A 820 5.36 7.38 19.88
N ARG A 821 4.28 6.61 19.81
CA ARG A 821 4.32 5.14 19.96
C ARG A 821 5.15 4.51 18.87
N SER A 822 4.86 4.83 17.59
CA SER A 822 5.67 4.45 16.44
C SER A 822 6.46 5.64 15.91
N ARG A 823 7.66 5.35 15.39
CA ARG A 823 8.51 6.27 14.62
C ARG A 823 8.57 5.91 13.14
N ASN A 824 7.61 5.08 12.70
CA ASN A 824 7.54 4.58 11.33
C ASN A 824 6.08 4.50 10.85
N HIS A 825 5.40 5.65 10.90
CA HIS A 825 3.99 5.83 10.56
C HIS A 825 3.88 6.82 9.39
N HIS A 826 3.09 6.52 8.36
CA HIS A 826 3.21 7.25 7.09
C HIS A 826 2.14 8.32 6.84
N PHE A 827 1.10 8.44 7.66
CA PHE A 827 -0.02 9.34 7.38
C PHE A 827 0.34 10.85 7.43
N PHE A 828 1.35 11.29 8.18
CA PHE A 828 1.91 12.63 8.09
C PHE A 828 2.83 12.85 6.87
N GLY A 829 3.07 11.80 6.07
CA GLY A 829 3.84 11.87 4.83
C GLY A 829 3.16 12.62 3.68
N THR A 830 1.93 13.09 3.87
CA THR A 830 1.15 13.86 2.88
C THR A 830 1.83 15.13 2.41
N ILE A 831 2.79 15.66 3.16
CA ILE A 831 3.69 16.75 2.73
C ILE A 831 4.42 16.43 1.41
N VAL A 832 4.75 15.16 1.13
CA VAL A 832 5.39 14.76 -0.13
C VAL A 832 4.49 15.04 -1.33
N GLN A 833 3.17 14.87 -1.20
CA GLN A 833 2.25 15.22 -2.28
C GLN A 833 2.34 16.71 -2.61
N TRP A 834 2.39 17.61 -1.61
CA TRP A 834 2.61 19.02 -1.78
C TRP A 834 3.98 19.33 -2.43
N MET A 835 5.03 18.59 -2.09
CA MET A 835 6.34 18.76 -2.72
C MET A 835 6.30 18.52 -4.24
N TYR A 836 5.55 17.50 -4.70
CA TYR A 836 5.41 17.22 -6.14
C TYR A 836 4.40 18.13 -6.82
N GLU A 837 3.25 18.37 -6.20
CA GLU A 837 2.14 19.07 -6.85
C GLU A 837 2.25 20.58 -6.78
N ASP A 838 2.85 21.11 -5.70
CA ASP A 838 3.00 22.56 -5.51
C ASP A 838 4.46 23.03 -5.73
N LEU A 839 5.45 22.52 -4.97
CA LEU A 839 6.82 23.00 -5.13
C LEU A 839 7.40 22.66 -6.52
N ALA A 840 7.23 21.43 -6.99
CA ALA A 840 7.60 21.05 -8.35
C ALA A 840 6.53 21.46 -9.37
N GLY A 841 5.28 21.63 -8.95
CA GLY A 841 4.17 22.09 -9.75
C GLY A 841 3.65 21.06 -10.76
N MET A 842 3.75 19.76 -10.49
CA MET A 842 3.33 18.71 -11.41
C MET A 842 1.98 18.12 -10.98
N ARG A 843 0.88 18.46 -11.65
CA ARG A 843 -0.45 17.92 -11.38
C ARG A 843 -1.08 17.33 -12.63
N PRO A 844 -1.80 16.19 -12.54
CA PRO A 844 -2.65 15.76 -13.63
C PRO A 844 -3.87 16.71 -13.75
N LEU A 845 -4.01 17.43 -14.86
CA LEU A 845 -5.23 18.14 -15.21
C LEU A 845 -6.28 17.22 -15.81
N GLU A 846 -5.83 16.11 -16.40
CA GLU A 846 -6.67 15.05 -16.89
C GLU A 846 -6.08 13.70 -16.45
N PRO A 847 -6.92 12.71 -16.14
CA PRO A 847 -6.49 11.43 -15.60
C PRO A 847 -5.42 10.74 -16.45
N GLY A 848 -4.52 10.02 -15.78
CA GLY A 848 -3.40 9.34 -16.42
C GLY A 848 -2.41 10.29 -17.07
N TYR A 849 -2.30 11.51 -16.57
CA TYR A 849 -1.38 12.54 -17.09
C TYR A 849 -1.55 12.82 -18.60
N ARG A 850 -2.79 12.72 -19.09
CA ARG A 850 -3.09 13.06 -20.48
C ARG A 850 -2.88 14.56 -20.75
N ARG A 851 -3.27 15.40 -19.79
CA ARG A 851 -2.93 16.80 -19.71
C ARG A 851 -2.33 17.11 -18.37
N ILE A 852 -1.23 17.83 -18.36
CA ILE A 852 -0.40 18.06 -17.17
C ILE A 852 -0.32 19.55 -16.89
N GLU A 853 -0.53 19.92 -15.65
CA GLU A 853 -0.18 21.26 -15.16
C GLU A 853 1.27 21.27 -14.71
N PHE A 854 2.02 22.25 -15.17
CA PHE A 854 3.34 22.60 -14.66
C PHE A 854 3.28 24.01 -14.09
N ARG A 855 2.97 24.08 -12.79
CA ARG A 855 2.77 25.34 -12.06
C ARG A 855 3.60 25.31 -10.77
N PRO A 856 4.92 25.46 -10.86
CA PRO A 856 5.75 25.45 -9.67
C PRO A 856 5.48 26.68 -8.80
N GLU A 857 5.27 26.42 -7.51
CA GLU A 857 5.25 27.44 -6.49
C GLU A 857 6.67 27.59 -5.94
N ALA A 858 7.33 28.69 -6.26
CA ALA A 858 8.76 28.91 -5.97
C ALA A 858 8.94 29.84 -4.76
N PRO A 859 9.00 29.32 -3.52
CA PRO A 859 9.22 30.14 -2.32
C PRO A 859 10.52 30.96 -2.44
N ALA A 860 10.55 32.15 -1.86
CA ALA A 860 11.67 33.05 -1.99
C ALA A 860 13.00 32.48 -1.45
N GLN A 861 12.90 31.62 -0.43
CA GLN A 861 14.04 31.00 0.26
C GLN A 861 14.58 29.76 -0.44
N LEU A 862 13.87 29.21 -1.46
CA LEU A 862 14.27 28.00 -2.14
C LEU A 862 14.93 28.29 -3.49
N GLU A 863 16.11 27.74 -3.72
CA GLU A 863 16.91 28.00 -4.92
C GLU A 863 16.50 27.14 -6.12
N HIS A 864 16.20 25.87 -5.89
CA HIS A 864 15.80 24.94 -6.94
C HIS A 864 14.94 23.79 -6.42
N VAL A 865 14.16 23.22 -7.34
CA VAL A 865 13.48 21.93 -7.19
C VAL A 865 13.67 21.15 -8.48
N SER A 866 13.96 19.85 -8.36
CA SER A 866 13.95 18.87 -9.45
C SER A 866 13.10 17.69 -9.05
N ALA A 867 12.06 17.39 -9.86
CA ALA A 867 11.18 16.27 -9.60
C ALA A 867 10.82 15.54 -10.88
N SER A 868 10.66 14.23 -10.79
CA SER A 868 10.16 13.41 -11.91
C SER A 868 9.23 12.32 -11.41
N TYR A 869 8.33 11.90 -12.28
CA TYR A 869 7.37 10.83 -12.05
C TYR A 869 7.21 9.99 -13.32
N GLU A 870 7.33 8.66 -13.21
CA GLU A 870 7.07 7.73 -14.32
C GLU A 870 5.56 7.42 -14.36
N SER A 871 4.87 8.13 -15.24
CA SER A 871 3.44 7.94 -15.45
C SER A 871 3.16 6.80 -16.44
N VAL A 872 1.88 6.39 -16.56
CA VAL A 872 1.43 5.43 -17.57
C VAL A 872 1.73 5.87 -19.04
N ARG A 873 2.13 7.12 -19.23
CA ARG A 873 2.50 7.68 -20.55
C ARG A 873 4.01 7.87 -20.71
N GLY A 874 4.78 7.66 -19.66
CA GLY A 874 6.21 7.90 -19.56
C GLY A 874 6.55 9.02 -18.59
N THR A 875 7.79 9.48 -18.63
CA THR A 875 8.34 10.43 -17.67
C THR A 875 7.65 11.79 -17.76
N VAL A 876 7.10 12.26 -16.64
CA VAL A 876 6.73 13.65 -16.37
C VAL A 876 7.79 14.24 -15.47
N ALA A 877 8.37 15.39 -15.82
CA ALA A 877 9.40 16.00 -15.00
C ALA A 877 9.32 17.54 -15.01
N THR A 878 9.71 18.11 -13.88
CA THR A 878 9.91 19.56 -13.71
C THR A 878 11.24 19.78 -13.01
N THR A 879 12.02 20.74 -13.53
CA THR A 879 13.15 21.31 -12.81
C THR A 879 13.07 22.83 -12.92
N TRP A 880 13.05 23.52 -11.80
CA TRP A 880 13.16 24.95 -11.80
C TRP A 880 14.32 25.40 -10.92
N ARG A 881 14.92 26.53 -11.28
CA ARG A 881 15.98 27.15 -10.50
C ARG A 881 15.93 28.65 -10.62
N ARG A 882 16.30 29.34 -9.55
CA ARG A 882 16.52 30.77 -9.55
C ARG A 882 17.84 31.07 -10.22
N THR A 883 17.89 32.10 -11.02
CA THR A 883 19.09 32.61 -11.67
C THR A 883 19.26 34.10 -11.33
N ARG A 884 20.40 34.68 -11.66
CA ARG A 884 20.58 36.13 -11.48
C ARG A 884 19.63 36.95 -12.35
N GLU A 885 19.14 36.40 -13.44
CA GLU A 885 18.30 37.09 -14.43
C GLU A 885 16.79 36.76 -14.26
N GLY A 886 16.41 35.78 -13.42
CA GLY A 886 15.04 35.35 -13.23
C GLY A 886 14.91 33.91 -12.84
N VAL A 887 13.98 33.18 -13.45
CA VAL A 887 13.73 31.75 -13.22
C VAL A 887 13.97 30.97 -14.51
N GLU A 888 14.65 29.84 -14.40
CA GLU A 888 14.71 28.83 -15.44
C GLU A 888 13.78 27.70 -15.03
N LEU A 889 12.86 27.32 -15.93
CA LEU A 889 11.89 26.25 -15.75
C LEU A 889 12.00 25.25 -16.89
N GLU A 890 12.45 24.05 -16.59
CA GLU A 890 12.46 22.91 -17.50
C GLU A 890 11.25 22.02 -17.22
N VAL A 891 10.54 21.58 -18.27
CA VAL A 891 9.46 20.62 -18.19
C VAL A 891 9.64 19.52 -19.22
N VAL A 892 9.25 18.29 -18.84
CA VAL A 892 9.21 17.13 -19.72
C VAL A 892 7.77 16.63 -19.80
N VAL A 893 7.23 16.59 -21.02
CA VAL A 893 5.88 16.11 -21.32
C VAL A 893 6.01 14.79 -22.06
N PRO A 894 5.47 13.69 -21.52
CA PRO A 894 5.59 12.37 -22.15
C PRO A 894 4.84 12.28 -23.47
N PRO A 895 5.09 11.22 -24.28
CA PRO A 895 4.33 10.95 -25.50
C PRO A 895 2.81 10.91 -25.26
N ASN A 896 2.04 11.41 -26.22
CA ASN A 896 0.55 11.43 -26.16
C ASN A 896 -0.02 12.20 -24.97
N ALA A 897 0.73 13.14 -24.42
CA ALA A 897 0.28 14.08 -23.40
C ALA A 897 0.48 15.53 -23.89
N THR A 898 -0.17 16.43 -23.18
CA THR A 898 0.03 17.89 -23.35
C THR A 898 0.31 18.52 -22.00
N GLY A 899 1.08 19.61 -22.00
CA GLY A 899 1.37 20.36 -20.79
C GLY A 899 0.77 21.78 -20.82
N ARG A 900 0.25 22.24 -19.70
CA ARG A 900 -0.02 23.65 -19.42
C ARG A 900 1.05 24.15 -18.47
N VAL A 901 1.87 25.09 -18.96
CA VAL A 901 3.05 25.57 -18.25
C VAL A 901 2.82 27.00 -17.80
N TYR A 902 2.96 27.23 -16.51
CA TYR A 902 2.84 28.51 -15.84
C TYR A 902 4.23 29.05 -15.52
N VAL A 903 4.72 29.92 -16.38
CA VAL A 903 6.08 30.49 -16.26
C VAL A 903 6.00 31.79 -15.45
N PRO A 904 6.76 31.94 -14.33
CA PRO A 904 6.76 33.18 -13.58
C PRO A 904 7.19 34.38 -14.45
N GLY A 905 6.43 35.46 -14.47
CA GLY A 905 6.75 36.67 -15.26
C GLY A 905 5.53 37.51 -15.63
N PHE A 906 5.76 38.75 -16.07
CA PHE A 906 4.71 39.70 -16.38
C PHE A 906 4.60 40.04 -17.87
N SER A 907 5.56 39.62 -18.71
CA SER A 907 5.56 39.89 -20.14
C SER A 907 5.97 38.69 -20.97
N PRO A 908 5.14 38.25 -21.93
CA PRO A 908 5.49 37.14 -22.82
C PRO A 908 6.80 37.39 -23.59
N ALA A 909 7.11 38.64 -23.92
CA ALA A 909 8.32 39.00 -24.64
C ALA A 909 9.62 38.78 -23.81
N ALA A 910 9.49 38.64 -22.49
CA ALA A 910 10.62 38.37 -21.59
C ALA A 910 10.86 36.87 -21.36
N VAL A 911 10.02 36.00 -21.92
CA VAL A 911 10.13 34.55 -21.78
C VAL A 911 10.79 33.95 -23.02
N MET A 912 11.95 33.35 -22.83
CA MET A 912 12.70 32.64 -23.87
C MET A 912 12.55 31.13 -23.71
N GLU A 913 12.43 30.40 -24.81
CA GLU A 913 12.47 28.95 -24.85
C GLU A 913 13.75 28.47 -25.53
N SER A 914 14.45 27.49 -25.00
CA SER A 914 15.73 26.99 -25.50
C SER A 914 15.92 25.48 -25.47
N GLY A 915 14.87 24.69 -25.21
CA GLY A 915 14.95 23.22 -25.18
C GLY A 915 15.22 22.60 -26.55
N GLY A 916 14.87 23.29 -27.63
CA GLY A 916 15.03 22.84 -29.01
C GLY A 916 16.26 23.41 -29.74
N GLY A 917 17.12 24.21 -29.08
CA GLY A 917 18.27 24.83 -29.73
C GLY A 917 18.63 26.22 -29.23
N ALA A 918 18.94 27.18 -30.16
CA ALA A 918 19.21 28.56 -29.76
C ALA A 918 17.97 29.22 -29.12
N PRO A 919 18.11 30.02 -28.04
CA PRO A 919 16.98 30.64 -27.37
C PRO A 919 16.17 31.54 -28.33
N ILE A 920 14.83 31.33 -28.34
CA ILE A 920 13.89 32.16 -29.08
C ILE A 920 12.75 32.58 -28.13
N VAL A 921 12.01 33.65 -28.53
CA VAL A 921 10.83 34.05 -27.75
C VAL A 921 9.83 32.88 -27.67
N ALA A 922 9.39 32.53 -26.49
CA ALA A 922 8.67 31.24 -26.23
C ALA A 922 7.41 31.04 -27.09
N ASP A 923 6.68 32.11 -27.40
CA ASP A 923 5.48 32.05 -28.27
C ASP A 923 5.79 31.73 -29.76
N LYS A 924 7.08 31.75 -30.14
CA LYS A 924 7.57 31.42 -31.50
C LYS A 924 8.25 30.05 -31.54
N ALA A 925 8.39 29.36 -30.41
CA ALA A 925 8.99 28.06 -30.32
C ALA A 925 8.06 26.99 -30.89
N LEU A 926 8.63 26.00 -31.57
CA LEU A 926 7.87 24.87 -32.13
C LEU A 926 7.19 24.08 -30.99
N GLY A 927 5.88 23.86 -31.10
CA GLY A 927 5.11 23.09 -30.12
C GLY A 927 4.72 23.89 -28.87
N VAL A 928 5.02 25.18 -28.81
CA VAL A 928 4.61 26.10 -27.73
C VAL A 928 3.52 27.02 -28.23
N LYS A 929 2.43 27.13 -27.49
CA LYS A 929 1.31 28.02 -27.80
C LYS A 929 1.05 28.93 -26.61
N TYR A 930 1.18 30.25 -26.81
CA TYR A 930 0.79 31.23 -25.82
C TYR A 930 -0.74 31.18 -25.56
N VAL A 931 -1.13 31.18 -24.28
CA VAL A 931 -2.51 31.13 -23.85
C VAL A 931 -2.98 32.46 -23.26
N GLY A 932 -2.18 33.08 -22.37
CA GLY A 932 -2.54 34.30 -21.68
C GLY A 932 -1.62 34.59 -20.51
N VAL A 933 -2.05 35.57 -19.68
CA VAL A 933 -1.43 35.88 -18.39
C VAL A 933 -2.45 35.61 -17.29
N GLU A 934 -2.07 34.89 -16.28
CA GLU A 934 -2.86 34.60 -15.09
C GLU A 934 -2.09 35.01 -13.84
N GLY A 935 -2.50 36.10 -13.20
CA GLY A 935 -1.77 36.70 -12.08
C GLY A 935 -0.35 37.14 -12.49
N ASP A 936 0.65 36.58 -11.84
CA ASP A 936 2.09 36.78 -12.09
C ASP A 936 2.69 35.70 -12.99
N ARG A 937 1.87 34.98 -13.74
CA ARG A 937 2.29 33.85 -14.58
C ARG A 937 1.92 34.05 -16.03
N ILE A 938 2.83 33.69 -16.92
CA ILE A 938 2.60 33.61 -18.35
C ILE A 938 2.31 32.17 -18.68
N VAL A 939 1.18 31.89 -19.34
CA VAL A 939 0.64 30.56 -19.56
C VAL A 939 0.88 30.13 -20.99
N TYR A 940 1.46 28.94 -21.14
CA TYR A 940 1.66 28.27 -22.42
C TYR A 940 1.04 26.86 -22.41
N ASP A 941 0.44 26.45 -23.53
CA ASP A 941 0.16 25.05 -23.81
C ASP A 941 1.30 24.49 -24.67
N VAL A 942 1.79 23.28 -24.30
CA VAL A 942 2.87 22.59 -24.99
C VAL A 942 2.50 21.16 -25.35
N GLY A 943 3.05 20.65 -26.42
CA GLY A 943 2.93 19.24 -26.81
C GLY A 943 3.94 18.33 -26.08
N SER A 944 4.00 17.06 -26.50
CA SER A 944 5.03 16.13 -26.02
C SER A 944 6.43 16.65 -26.35
N GLY A 945 7.34 16.58 -25.38
CA GLY A 945 8.71 17.04 -25.57
C GLY A 945 9.35 17.58 -24.31
N ARG A 946 10.54 18.14 -24.46
CA ARG A 946 11.30 18.81 -23.42
C ARG A 946 11.39 20.29 -23.76
N TYR A 947 11.01 21.15 -22.83
CA TYR A 947 11.00 22.60 -22.98
C TYR A 947 11.75 23.27 -21.84
N VAL A 948 12.51 24.32 -22.15
CA VAL A 948 13.26 25.10 -21.15
C VAL A 948 12.88 26.57 -21.28
N PHE A 949 12.07 27.05 -20.36
CA PHE A 949 11.65 28.44 -20.29
C PHE A 949 12.61 29.24 -19.40
N ARG A 950 13.02 30.42 -19.85
CA ARG A 950 13.85 31.36 -19.10
C ARG A 950 13.17 32.72 -19.05
N THR A 951 12.98 33.22 -17.86
CA THR A 951 12.48 34.58 -17.67
C THR A 951 13.63 35.54 -17.42
N ARG A 952 13.48 36.75 -17.93
CA ARG A 952 14.39 37.85 -17.58
C ARG A 952 13.66 38.89 -16.76
N HIS A 953 14.26 39.33 -15.65
CA HIS A 953 13.73 40.50 -14.97
C HIS A 953 13.78 41.71 -15.94
N VAL A 954 12.61 42.17 -16.35
CA VAL A 954 12.52 43.46 -16.99
C VAL A 954 12.81 44.47 -15.87
N ARG A 955 14.02 45.06 -15.88
CA ARG A 955 14.27 46.21 -15.01
C ARG A 955 13.20 47.24 -15.32
N GLN A 956 12.35 47.58 -14.34
CA GLN A 956 11.48 48.74 -14.39
C GLN A 956 12.31 50.00 -14.42
#